data_069dacccea5d1aea44c07d97d7dda186
#
_entry.id   069dacccea5d1aea44c07d97d7dda186
#
_cell.length_a   1.000
_cell.length_b   1.000
_cell.length_c   1.000
_cell.angle_alpha   90.00
_cell.angle_beta   90.00
_cell.angle_gamma   90.00
#
_symmetry.space_group_name_H-M   'P 1'
#
loop_
_entity.id
_entity.type
_entity.pdbx_description
1 polymer ?
#
loop_
_entity_poly.entity_id
_entity_poly.type
_entity_poly.pdbx_seq_one_letter_code
_entity_poly.pdbx_strand_id
1 'polypeptide(L)'
;MPDFVHLHVHSEFSLLDGANRIKDLPVRAKELGMKAMAITDHGVMFGAIDFYKACLANGIKPIIGCEVYVAPRGREDKDPNIDARYNHLILLAKDNEGYKNLTKLVSIGFTEGFYYKPRIDKEVLEKYHEGLVCCSACLAGEVSQAILKGDMEEAERVATWFKNVFGEDYYLEIQNNGIKEQVLVNQKLIELSRKLNIELVATNDSHYLRREDAYNHEILLCIQTGKKITDEDRMKFETDELYIKSPEEMADFFSGVPEAIENTVKIADKCNVTFEFGHTILPNYDVPDGFATHYDYLEKLCNDGIKNRYGDNPSQEIIDRKNYELGVIKKMGYVDYFLIVWDYIHYAKTQGIPVGPGRGSGAGSIVAYAIEITDIDPMKYALLFERFLNPERISMPDFDVDFCYERRQEVIDYVSRKYGPDHVSQIITFGTMSARMVIRDVGRVLDVPYATADKLAKMVPNELHITIKKALEQNKEFKDEYENNPETKKLLDIAMALEGMPRQASTHACGIVITKDPVVTYVPLYVRDGMISTQYIMTTLEELGLLKMDFLGLRTLTVIQDTINLVKKNRGIDVKFDQGMNDPKVFKLWQDGNTMGIFQFESQGMTNFMKELKPDCLEDLIAGVSLYRPGPMDQIPRYISNKKDPDHAVYTHDSLKPILKVTYGCMVYQEQVMQIVRDLAGYSLGRADLVRRAMGKKKLEVMAKEREIFIHGQVDENGNIIVPG
;
A
#
# COMPACT_ATOMS: atom_id res chain seq x y z
N MET A 1 37.11 -13.36 -10.19
CA MET A 1 36.53 -12.16 -9.54
C MET A 1 36.37 -12.54 -8.07
N PRO A 2 36.74 -11.67 -7.13
CA PRO A 2 36.47 -11.91 -5.73
C PRO A 2 34.93 -11.95 -5.53
N ASP A 3 34.43 -12.90 -4.74
CA ASP A 3 33.02 -12.89 -4.32
C ASP A 3 32.88 -11.85 -3.19
N PHE A 4 31.89 -10.99 -3.30
CA PHE A 4 31.57 -9.94 -2.32
C PHE A 4 30.07 -9.69 -2.26
N VAL A 5 29.56 -9.29 -1.09
CA VAL A 5 28.14 -8.95 -0.88
C VAL A 5 28.04 -7.65 -0.10
N HIS A 6 27.29 -6.67 -0.62
CA HIS A 6 26.95 -5.47 0.14
C HIS A 6 25.96 -5.81 1.26
N LEU A 7 26.38 -5.60 2.52
CA LEU A 7 25.60 -5.91 3.72
C LEU A 7 25.07 -4.67 4.46
N HIS A 8 25.48 -3.47 4.05
CA HIS A 8 25.04 -2.19 4.60
C HIS A 8 24.63 -1.27 3.44
N VAL A 9 23.31 -1.22 3.18
CA VAL A 9 22.73 -0.55 2.01
C VAL A 9 21.44 0.16 2.40
N HIS A 10 21.35 1.45 2.09
CA HIS A 10 20.18 2.29 2.29
C HIS A 10 19.43 2.47 0.99
N SER A 11 18.12 2.18 1.01
CA SER A 11 17.23 2.38 -0.12
C SER A 11 16.48 3.71 -0.05
N GLU A 12 15.65 3.97 -1.05
CA GLU A 12 14.71 5.09 -1.07
C GLU A 12 13.74 5.12 0.13
N PHE A 13 13.67 4.04 0.93
CA PHE A 13 12.91 3.95 2.16
C PHE A 13 13.67 4.39 3.43
N SER A 14 14.96 4.66 3.33
CA SER A 14 15.66 5.60 4.23
C SER A 14 15.26 7.01 3.81
N LEU A 15 14.02 7.42 4.17
CA LEU A 15 13.29 8.55 3.59
C LEU A 15 14.11 9.83 3.50
N LEU A 16 14.29 10.35 2.28
CA LEU A 16 15.05 11.55 1.96
C LEU A 16 16.54 11.48 2.35
N ASP A 17 17.05 10.26 2.58
CA ASP A 17 18.45 9.97 2.86
C ASP A 17 19.01 8.98 1.83
N GLY A 18 18.48 7.76 1.75
CA GLY A 18 18.86 6.82 0.71
C GLY A 18 18.29 7.19 -0.66
N ALA A 19 19.12 7.13 -1.71
CA ALA A 19 18.74 7.37 -3.10
C ALA A 19 18.74 6.09 -3.98
N ASN A 20 19.02 4.92 -3.40
CA ASN A 20 18.95 3.65 -4.09
C ASN A 20 17.49 3.22 -4.28
N ARG A 21 17.04 3.10 -5.53
CA ARG A 21 15.70 2.56 -5.78
C ARG A 21 15.69 1.05 -5.61
N ILE A 22 14.70 0.54 -4.88
CA ILE A 22 14.54 -0.89 -4.60
C ILE A 22 14.64 -1.75 -5.87
N LYS A 23 14.07 -1.31 -6.97
CA LYS A 23 14.05 -2.05 -8.23
C LYS A 23 15.41 -2.10 -8.92
N ASP A 24 16.25 -1.07 -8.74
CA ASP A 24 17.52 -0.91 -9.42
C ASP A 24 18.66 -1.61 -8.69
N LEU A 25 18.55 -1.77 -7.36
CA LEU A 25 19.55 -2.44 -6.53
C LEU A 25 19.92 -3.85 -7.03
N PRO A 26 18.96 -4.80 -7.21
CA PRO A 26 19.32 -6.14 -7.66
C PRO A 26 19.78 -6.18 -9.13
N VAL A 27 19.32 -5.24 -9.97
CA VAL A 27 19.82 -5.08 -11.33
C VAL A 27 21.30 -4.70 -11.31
N ARG A 28 21.66 -3.72 -10.48
CA ARG A 28 23.05 -3.28 -10.28
C ARG A 28 23.92 -4.39 -9.70
N ALA A 29 23.42 -5.12 -8.71
CA ALA A 29 24.13 -6.29 -8.17
C ALA A 29 24.45 -7.32 -9.25
N LYS A 30 23.49 -7.62 -10.11
CA LYS A 30 23.65 -8.54 -11.24
C LYS A 30 24.66 -8.02 -12.27
N GLU A 31 24.60 -6.73 -12.63
CA GLU A 31 25.56 -6.08 -13.52
C GLU A 31 27.01 -6.25 -13.03
N LEU A 32 27.20 -6.16 -11.71
CA LEU A 32 28.49 -6.28 -11.03
C LEU A 32 28.89 -7.72 -10.69
N GLY A 33 28.07 -8.72 -11.07
CA GLY A 33 28.37 -10.14 -10.86
C GLY A 33 28.13 -10.64 -9.42
N MET A 34 27.46 -9.85 -8.57
CA MET A 34 27.13 -10.27 -7.21
C MET A 34 26.00 -11.28 -7.19
N LYS A 35 26.00 -12.19 -6.21
CA LYS A 35 25.00 -13.25 -6.04
C LYS A 35 23.95 -12.92 -4.97
N ALA A 36 24.26 -12.00 -4.07
CA ALA A 36 23.41 -11.58 -2.97
C ALA A 36 23.59 -10.09 -2.69
N MET A 37 22.63 -9.49 -1.97
CA MET A 37 22.68 -8.11 -1.50
C MET A 37 21.76 -7.96 -0.29
N ALA A 38 22.11 -7.09 0.66
CA ALA A 38 21.27 -6.73 1.79
C ALA A 38 20.54 -5.40 1.57
N ILE A 39 19.46 -5.22 2.35
CA ILE A 39 18.82 -3.95 2.62
C ILE A 39 18.89 -3.68 4.12
N THR A 40 19.30 -2.47 4.52
CA THR A 40 19.48 -2.08 5.92
C THR A 40 19.06 -0.63 6.14
N ASP A 41 17.81 -0.29 5.80
CA ASP A 41 17.29 1.08 5.92
C ASP A 41 17.32 1.59 7.38
N HIS A 42 17.40 2.90 7.56
CA HIS A 42 17.48 3.59 8.84
C HIS A 42 16.24 3.39 9.72
N GLY A 43 16.31 2.48 10.69
CA GLY A 43 15.30 2.24 11.72
C GLY A 43 13.97 1.72 11.21
N VAL A 44 13.86 1.32 9.93
CA VAL A 44 12.62 0.88 9.29
C VAL A 44 12.85 -0.33 8.37
N MET A 45 11.75 -1.05 8.08
CA MET A 45 11.74 -2.19 7.16
C MET A 45 10.77 -1.96 5.99
N PHE A 46 10.43 -0.72 5.66
CA PHE A 46 9.40 -0.36 4.68
C PHE A 46 9.55 -1.07 3.32
N GLY A 47 10.78 -1.18 2.84
CA GLY A 47 11.13 -1.76 1.54
C GLY A 47 11.42 -3.26 1.54
N ALA A 48 11.39 -3.94 2.69
CA ALA A 48 11.91 -5.31 2.84
C ALA A 48 11.25 -6.32 1.88
N ILE A 49 9.93 -6.33 1.77
CA ILE A 49 9.18 -7.25 0.91
C ILE A 49 9.37 -6.92 -0.57
N ASP A 50 9.34 -5.65 -0.94
CA ASP A 50 9.54 -5.23 -2.33
C ASP A 50 10.98 -5.51 -2.79
N PHE A 51 11.96 -5.32 -1.90
CA PHE A 51 13.35 -5.71 -2.14
C PHE A 51 13.50 -7.22 -2.32
N TYR A 52 12.88 -8.02 -1.43
CA TYR A 52 12.88 -9.48 -1.54
C TYR A 52 12.36 -9.94 -2.91
N LYS A 53 11.20 -9.45 -3.34
CA LYS A 53 10.63 -9.78 -4.65
C LYS A 53 11.50 -9.33 -5.82
N ALA A 54 12.06 -8.11 -5.75
CA ALA A 54 12.93 -7.57 -6.78
C ALA A 54 14.23 -8.39 -6.93
N CYS A 55 14.83 -8.82 -5.81
CA CYS A 55 16.01 -9.69 -5.82
C CYS A 55 15.71 -11.04 -6.46
N LEU A 56 14.65 -11.72 -6.05
CA LEU A 56 14.27 -13.01 -6.63
C LEU A 56 14.00 -12.92 -8.14
N ALA A 57 13.32 -11.86 -8.58
CA ALA A 57 13.06 -11.63 -10.00
C ALA A 57 14.33 -11.44 -10.85
N ASN A 58 15.44 -11.01 -10.23
CA ASN A 58 16.73 -10.83 -10.90
C ASN A 58 17.73 -11.98 -10.64
N GLY A 59 17.35 -12.98 -9.84
CA GLY A 59 18.23 -14.10 -9.48
C GLY A 59 19.31 -13.72 -8.47
N ILE A 60 19.06 -12.68 -7.66
CA ILE A 60 19.91 -12.22 -6.55
C ILE A 60 19.30 -12.74 -5.25
N LYS A 61 20.14 -13.23 -4.33
CA LYS A 61 19.73 -13.65 -3.00
C LYS A 61 19.46 -12.41 -2.11
N PRO A 62 18.23 -12.21 -1.61
CA PRO A 62 17.93 -11.10 -0.71
C PRO A 62 18.41 -11.39 0.72
N ILE A 63 18.98 -10.39 1.37
CA ILE A 63 19.31 -10.40 2.79
C ILE A 63 18.51 -9.27 3.44
N ILE A 64 17.62 -9.63 4.37
CA ILE A 64 16.74 -8.67 5.04
C ILE A 64 17.38 -8.22 6.34
N GLY A 65 17.54 -6.92 6.49
CA GLY A 65 18.11 -6.29 7.67
C GLY A 65 17.52 -4.92 7.95
N CYS A 66 18.09 -4.27 8.94
CA CYS A 66 17.78 -2.90 9.33
C CYS A 66 18.99 -2.30 10.06
N GLU A 67 19.31 -1.05 9.77
CA GLU A 67 20.18 -0.26 10.62
C GLU A 67 19.36 0.32 11.77
N VAL A 68 19.40 -0.33 12.92
CA VAL A 68 18.64 0.10 14.10
C VAL A 68 19.38 1.16 14.88
N TYR A 69 18.65 1.97 15.63
CA TYR A 69 19.18 2.97 16.53
C TYR A 69 19.22 2.41 17.96
N VAL A 70 20.38 2.43 18.60
CA VAL A 70 20.57 1.96 19.98
C VAL A 70 20.66 3.17 20.92
N ALA A 71 19.83 3.19 21.94
CA ALA A 71 19.82 4.22 22.97
C ALA A 71 21.11 4.16 23.82
N PRO A 72 21.65 5.30 24.27
CA PRO A 72 22.86 5.31 25.11
C PRO A 72 22.62 4.72 26.50
N ARG A 73 21.37 4.73 26.97
CA ARG A 73 20.89 4.10 28.22
C ARG A 73 19.70 3.20 27.92
N GLY A 74 18.62 3.31 28.65
CA GLY A 74 17.37 2.62 28.35
C GLY A 74 16.59 3.31 27.22
N ARG A 75 15.82 2.55 26.44
CA ARG A 75 15.00 3.05 25.32
C ARG A 75 13.95 4.07 25.75
N GLU A 76 13.47 3.98 27.00
CA GLU A 76 12.45 4.88 27.54
C GLU A 76 13.03 6.20 28.10
N ASP A 77 14.36 6.27 28.29
CA ASP A 77 15.03 7.45 28.79
C ASP A 77 14.98 8.61 27.75
N LYS A 78 14.68 9.84 28.21
CA LYS A 78 14.46 11.00 27.33
C LYS A 78 15.11 12.29 27.87
N ASP A 79 16.30 12.19 28.43
CA ASP A 79 17.09 13.38 28.81
C ASP A 79 17.72 14.01 27.56
N PRO A 80 17.40 15.27 27.21
CA PRO A 80 17.86 15.92 25.99
C PRO A 80 19.39 16.06 25.91
N ASN A 81 20.12 16.03 27.03
CA ASN A 81 21.59 16.15 27.05
C ASN A 81 22.27 14.80 26.81
N ILE A 82 21.62 13.69 27.14
CA ILE A 82 22.20 12.35 27.09
C ILE A 82 21.51 11.54 25.99
N ASP A 83 20.19 11.44 26.04
CA ASP A 83 19.39 10.48 25.29
C ASP A 83 18.94 11.00 23.92
N ALA A 84 19.21 12.27 23.59
CA ALA A 84 19.09 12.79 22.22
C ALA A 84 20.09 12.16 21.25
N ARG A 85 21.16 11.51 21.78
CA ARG A 85 22.14 10.74 21.03
C ARG A 85 21.64 9.31 20.84
N TYR A 86 22.14 8.66 19.82
CA TYR A 86 21.88 7.25 19.51
C TYR A 86 23.07 6.68 18.75
N ASN A 87 23.24 5.37 18.79
CA ASN A 87 24.26 4.68 18.02
C ASN A 87 23.60 3.82 16.94
N HIS A 88 24.29 3.62 15.83
CA HIS A 88 23.85 2.75 14.76
C HIS A 88 24.29 1.30 15.02
N LEU A 89 23.50 0.35 14.60
CA LEU A 89 23.79 -1.07 14.67
C LEU A 89 23.13 -1.79 13.48
N ILE A 90 23.89 -2.59 12.75
CA ILE A 90 23.33 -3.39 11.64
C ILE A 90 22.86 -4.73 12.18
N LEU A 91 21.60 -5.06 11.91
CA LEU A 91 21.02 -6.36 12.20
C LEU A 91 20.54 -6.99 10.90
N LEU A 92 20.96 -8.24 10.63
CA LEU A 92 20.55 -9.03 9.45
C LEU A 92 19.85 -10.30 9.92
N ALA A 93 18.71 -10.63 9.33
CA ALA A 93 17.96 -11.84 9.66
C ALA A 93 18.59 -13.07 8.97
N LYS A 94 18.95 -14.08 9.75
CA LYS A 94 19.47 -15.36 9.22
C LYS A 94 18.37 -16.25 8.68
N ASP A 95 17.23 -16.25 9.36
CA ASP A 95 16.10 -17.12 9.09
C ASP A 95 14.79 -16.43 9.44
N ASN A 96 13.68 -17.14 9.34
CA ASN A 96 12.36 -16.59 9.62
C ASN A 96 12.15 -16.25 11.12
N GLU A 97 12.84 -16.90 12.04
CA GLU A 97 12.81 -16.50 13.46
C GLU A 97 13.57 -15.20 13.66
N GLY A 98 14.76 -15.07 13.08
CA GLY A 98 15.51 -13.82 13.05
C GLY A 98 14.71 -12.67 12.42
N TYR A 99 13.98 -12.92 11.33
CA TYR A 99 13.09 -11.93 10.74
C TYR A 99 11.98 -11.48 11.72
N LYS A 100 11.34 -12.41 12.44
CA LYS A 100 10.34 -12.06 13.45
C LYS A 100 10.93 -11.26 14.61
N ASN A 101 12.13 -11.61 15.05
CA ASN A 101 12.82 -10.89 16.11
C ASN A 101 13.24 -9.49 15.65
N LEU A 102 13.73 -9.34 14.42
CA LEU A 102 14.00 -8.02 13.82
C LEU A 102 12.74 -7.16 13.72
N THR A 103 11.63 -7.75 13.29
CA THR A 103 10.30 -7.09 13.24
C THR A 103 9.87 -6.58 14.62
N LYS A 104 10.08 -7.38 15.69
CA LYS A 104 9.79 -6.96 17.08
C LYS A 104 10.70 -5.83 17.51
N LEU A 105 12.01 -5.94 17.29
CA LEU A 105 13.00 -4.90 17.66
C LEU A 105 12.68 -3.56 16.99
N VAL A 106 12.47 -3.56 15.68
CA VAL A 106 12.11 -2.35 14.93
C VAL A 106 10.79 -1.76 15.43
N SER A 107 9.80 -2.60 15.73
CA SER A 107 8.51 -2.14 16.28
C SER A 107 8.65 -1.53 17.68
N ILE A 108 9.43 -2.16 18.57
CA ILE A 108 9.73 -1.65 19.92
C ILE A 108 10.39 -0.27 19.84
N GLY A 109 11.28 -0.08 18.88
CA GLY A 109 11.92 1.22 18.64
C GLY A 109 10.89 2.34 18.44
N PHE A 110 9.79 2.06 17.73
CA PHE A 110 8.70 3.02 17.52
C PHE A 110 7.70 3.09 18.66
N THR A 111 7.31 1.95 19.23
CA THR A 111 6.21 1.91 20.22
C THR A 111 6.65 2.29 21.64
N GLU A 112 7.91 2.04 21.99
CA GLU A 112 8.45 2.28 23.33
C GLU A 112 9.61 3.28 23.31
N GLY A 113 10.53 3.16 22.35
CA GLY A 113 11.82 3.85 22.36
C GLY A 113 11.91 5.13 21.54
N PHE A 114 10.81 5.63 20.98
CA PHE A 114 10.87 6.81 20.11
C PHE A 114 11.24 8.09 20.89
N TYR A 115 12.42 8.61 20.55
CA TYR A 115 12.87 9.94 20.98
C TYR A 115 13.84 10.47 19.92
N TYR A 116 13.38 11.39 19.07
CA TYR A 116 13.97 11.82 17.79
C TYR A 116 14.12 10.72 16.74
N LYS A 117 14.51 9.51 17.15
CA LYS A 117 14.64 8.29 16.33
C LYS A 117 13.99 7.11 17.07
N PRO A 118 13.59 6.04 16.35
CA PRO A 118 13.09 4.82 16.97
C PRO A 118 14.25 4.02 17.57
N ARG A 119 14.45 4.11 18.88
CA ARG A 119 15.61 3.52 19.57
C ARG A 119 15.24 2.23 20.28
N ILE A 120 16.10 1.26 20.18
CA ILE A 120 16.10 0.05 21.01
C ILE A 120 17.22 0.16 22.05
N ASP A 121 17.32 -0.77 22.97
CA ASP A 121 18.38 -0.86 23.96
C ASP A 121 18.93 -2.29 24.12
N LYS A 122 19.92 -2.43 24.98
CA LYS A 122 20.59 -3.72 25.23
C LYS A 122 19.67 -4.77 25.82
N GLU A 123 18.68 -4.36 26.61
CA GLU A 123 17.69 -5.29 27.21
C GLU A 123 16.89 -6.02 26.14
N VAL A 124 16.31 -5.30 25.18
CA VAL A 124 15.53 -5.92 24.10
C VAL A 124 16.40 -6.63 23.08
N LEU A 125 17.66 -6.19 22.90
CA LEU A 125 18.63 -6.92 22.08
C LEU A 125 18.96 -8.28 22.67
N GLU A 126 19.22 -8.39 23.98
CA GLU A 126 19.41 -9.69 24.65
C GLU A 126 18.19 -10.60 24.52
N LYS A 127 17.00 -10.03 24.57
CA LYS A 127 15.75 -10.81 24.50
C LYS A 127 15.44 -11.34 23.11
N TYR A 128 15.80 -10.60 22.04
CA TYR A 128 15.38 -10.88 20.66
C TYR A 128 16.57 -11.04 19.69
N HIS A 129 17.74 -11.48 20.17
CA HIS A 129 18.94 -11.65 19.34
C HIS A 129 18.95 -12.92 18.50
N GLU A 130 18.15 -13.94 18.86
CA GLU A 130 18.16 -15.23 18.16
C GLU A 130 17.83 -15.08 16.67
N GLY A 131 18.58 -15.79 15.82
CA GLY A 131 18.40 -15.74 14.37
C GLY A 131 18.90 -14.45 13.71
N LEU A 132 19.68 -13.60 14.42
CA LEU A 132 20.24 -12.37 13.87
C LEU A 132 21.76 -12.43 13.75
N VAL A 133 22.29 -11.83 12.68
CA VAL A 133 23.68 -11.38 12.58
C VAL A 133 23.74 -9.91 12.96
N CYS A 134 24.76 -9.54 13.72
CA CYS A 134 24.99 -8.18 14.21
C CYS A 134 26.32 -7.66 13.71
N CYS A 135 26.33 -6.46 13.07
CA CYS A 135 27.57 -5.76 12.67
C CYS A 135 27.63 -4.41 13.39
N SER A 136 28.85 -3.98 13.77
CA SER A 136 29.08 -2.80 14.62
C SER A 136 28.75 -1.45 13.95
N ALA A 137 28.26 -1.46 12.73
CA ALA A 137 27.85 -0.32 11.89
C ALA A 137 28.99 0.66 11.55
N CYS A 138 28.62 1.84 11.05
CA CYS A 138 29.51 2.89 10.56
C CYS A 138 30.19 3.67 11.72
N LEU A 139 30.70 4.87 11.43
CA LEU A 139 31.29 5.76 12.47
C LEU A 139 30.29 6.12 13.59
N ALA A 140 28.98 6.05 13.34
CA ALA A 140 27.96 6.29 14.35
C ALA A 140 27.69 5.06 15.26
N GLY A 141 28.33 3.92 15.02
CA GLY A 141 28.25 2.75 15.89
C GLY A 141 28.88 2.96 17.26
N GLU A 142 28.38 2.25 18.29
CA GLU A 142 28.79 2.44 19.68
C GLU A 142 30.31 2.20 19.89
N VAL A 143 30.84 1.13 19.28
CA VAL A 143 32.29 0.81 19.34
C VAL A 143 33.12 1.90 18.66
N SER A 144 32.71 2.32 17.44
CA SER A 144 33.41 3.38 16.68
C SER A 144 33.37 4.72 17.42
N GLN A 145 32.25 5.05 18.07
CA GLN A 145 32.12 6.27 18.87
C GLN A 145 33.03 6.27 20.12
N ALA A 146 33.21 5.11 20.77
CA ALA A 146 34.14 4.98 21.88
C ALA A 146 35.59 5.17 21.40
N ILE A 147 35.96 4.58 20.27
CA ILE A 147 37.29 4.75 19.66
C ILE A 147 37.54 6.23 19.31
N LEU A 148 36.58 6.91 18.69
CA LEU A 148 36.74 8.35 18.33
C LEU A 148 36.91 9.26 19.54
N LYS A 149 36.35 8.89 20.70
CA LYS A 149 36.58 9.59 21.98
C LYS A 149 37.92 9.25 22.64
N GLY A 150 38.65 8.28 22.09
CA GLY A 150 39.93 7.78 22.67
C GLY A 150 39.71 6.81 23.84
N ASP A 151 38.49 6.36 24.10
CA ASP A 151 38.12 5.44 25.18
C ASP A 151 38.16 3.99 24.68
N MET A 152 39.36 3.43 24.65
CA MET A 152 39.57 2.04 24.21
C MET A 152 39.06 1.02 25.20
N GLU A 153 38.99 1.35 26.51
CA GLU A 153 38.40 0.45 27.52
C GLU A 153 36.92 0.28 27.31
N GLU A 154 36.22 1.38 27.02
CA GLU A 154 34.80 1.37 26.69
C GLU A 154 34.54 0.64 25.34
N ALA A 155 35.36 0.88 24.31
CA ALA A 155 35.26 0.18 23.03
C ALA A 155 35.37 -1.34 23.20
N GLU A 156 36.31 -1.79 24.02
CA GLU A 156 36.50 -3.22 24.34
C GLU A 156 35.32 -3.79 25.14
N ARG A 157 34.86 -3.04 26.14
CA ARG A 157 33.71 -3.44 26.96
C ARG A 157 32.43 -3.63 26.11
N VAL A 158 32.17 -2.68 25.22
CA VAL A 158 31.01 -2.70 24.32
C VAL A 158 31.12 -3.86 23.33
N ALA A 159 32.28 -4.02 22.66
CA ALA A 159 32.48 -5.12 21.70
C ALA A 159 32.35 -6.50 22.39
N THR A 160 32.86 -6.63 23.63
CA THR A 160 32.74 -7.85 24.41
C THR A 160 31.29 -8.15 24.77
N TRP A 161 30.48 -7.13 25.10
CA TRP A 161 29.07 -7.30 25.37
C TRP A 161 28.33 -7.86 24.15
N PHE A 162 28.52 -7.24 22.97
CA PHE A 162 27.90 -7.72 21.72
C PHE A 162 28.33 -9.15 21.37
N LYS A 163 29.63 -9.48 21.56
CA LYS A 163 30.14 -10.82 21.36
C LYS A 163 29.47 -11.84 22.30
N ASN A 164 29.23 -11.48 23.55
CA ASN A 164 28.58 -12.36 24.51
C ASN A 164 27.11 -12.62 24.15
N VAL A 165 26.42 -11.65 23.55
CA VAL A 165 25.02 -11.78 23.11
C VAL A 165 24.90 -12.55 21.80
N PHE A 166 25.67 -12.18 20.78
CA PHE A 166 25.54 -12.71 19.41
C PHE A 166 26.52 -13.86 19.08
N GLY A 167 27.53 -14.08 19.92
CA GLY A 167 28.52 -15.14 19.71
C GLY A 167 29.31 -14.97 18.41
N GLU A 168 29.28 -15.97 17.56
CA GLU A 168 29.94 -16.01 16.24
C GLU A 168 29.19 -15.22 15.15
N ASP A 169 28.02 -14.67 15.49
CA ASP A 169 27.22 -13.84 14.59
C ASP A 169 27.43 -12.35 14.85
N TYR A 170 28.42 -11.98 15.69
CA TYR A 170 28.85 -10.60 15.86
C TYR A 170 30.10 -10.30 15.05
N TYR A 171 30.08 -9.22 14.26
CA TYR A 171 31.16 -8.75 13.40
C TYR A 171 31.51 -7.30 13.68
N LEU A 172 32.80 -7.00 13.72
CA LEU A 172 33.30 -5.61 13.70
C LEU A 172 33.32 -5.12 12.26
N GLU A 173 32.57 -4.08 11.96
CA GLU A 173 32.37 -3.53 10.63
C GLU A 173 33.42 -2.48 10.32
N ILE A 174 34.13 -2.63 9.21
CA ILE A 174 35.14 -1.69 8.71
C ILE A 174 34.68 -1.09 7.38
N GLN A 175 34.87 0.21 7.22
CA GLN A 175 34.46 0.99 6.04
C GLN A 175 35.60 1.83 5.53
N ASN A 176 35.71 2.05 4.22
CA ASN A 176 36.68 2.89 3.59
C ASN A 176 36.08 3.79 2.51
N ASN A 177 35.44 4.86 2.94
CA ASN A 177 34.71 5.79 2.07
C ASN A 177 35.49 7.10 1.87
N GLY A 178 36.79 7.10 2.13
CA GLY A 178 37.66 8.30 2.03
C GLY A 178 37.53 9.27 3.20
N ILE A 179 36.79 8.91 4.26
CA ILE A 179 36.62 9.71 5.47
C ILE A 179 37.80 9.48 6.39
N LYS A 180 38.47 10.57 6.84
CA LYS A 180 39.72 10.49 7.61
C LYS A 180 39.56 9.73 8.93
N GLU A 181 38.46 9.91 9.62
CA GLU A 181 38.13 9.25 10.87
C GLU A 181 38.06 7.73 10.74
N GLN A 182 37.62 7.22 9.58
CA GLN A 182 37.54 5.78 9.30
C GLN A 182 38.94 5.12 9.34
N VAL A 183 39.97 5.82 8.92
CA VAL A 183 41.36 5.25 8.94
C VAL A 183 41.78 4.91 10.38
N LEU A 184 41.56 5.83 11.33
CA LEU A 184 41.86 5.60 12.75
C LEU A 184 40.96 4.49 13.33
N VAL A 185 39.65 4.56 13.06
CA VAL A 185 38.70 3.61 13.60
C VAL A 185 38.95 2.20 13.07
N ASN A 186 39.22 2.03 11.77
CA ASN A 186 39.53 0.74 11.17
C ASN A 186 40.78 0.11 11.80
N GLN A 187 41.84 0.91 12.01
CA GLN A 187 43.06 0.40 12.66
C GLN A 187 42.73 -0.17 14.04
N LYS A 188 41.93 0.56 14.83
CA LYS A 188 41.55 0.11 16.19
C LYS A 188 40.58 -1.06 16.19
N LEU A 189 39.64 -1.11 15.23
CA LEU A 189 38.75 -2.26 15.07
C LEU A 189 39.52 -3.53 14.69
N ILE A 190 40.56 -3.43 13.83
CA ILE A 190 41.44 -4.57 13.50
C ILE A 190 42.24 -5.03 14.74
N GLU A 191 42.74 -4.11 15.57
CA GLU A 191 43.39 -4.45 16.84
C GLU A 191 42.43 -5.17 17.81
N LEU A 192 41.17 -4.66 17.96
CA LEU A 192 40.14 -5.26 18.79
C LEU A 192 39.69 -6.62 18.27
N SER A 193 39.51 -6.77 16.97
CA SER A 193 39.16 -8.03 16.31
C SER A 193 40.13 -9.14 16.72
N ARG A 194 41.44 -8.89 16.61
CA ARG A 194 42.48 -9.84 16.96
C ARG A 194 42.49 -10.13 18.47
N LYS A 195 42.36 -9.09 19.30
CA LYS A 195 42.37 -9.21 20.76
C LYS A 195 41.22 -10.01 21.30
N LEU A 196 40.01 -9.75 20.79
CA LEU A 196 38.76 -10.34 21.27
C LEU A 196 38.32 -11.57 20.45
N ASN A 197 39.05 -11.93 19.40
CA ASN A 197 38.65 -12.98 18.46
C ASN A 197 37.24 -12.76 17.90
N ILE A 198 36.97 -11.55 17.37
CA ILE A 198 35.75 -11.15 16.69
C ILE A 198 36.08 -11.00 15.20
N GLU A 199 35.31 -11.59 14.31
CA GLU A 199 35.53 -11.48 12.87
C GLU A 199 35.24 -10.07 12.35
N LEU A 200 35.98 -9.64 11.31
CA LEU A 200 35.80 -8.37 10.62
C LEU A 200 34.83 -8.57 9.44
N VAL A 201 34.07 -7.54 9.10
CA VAL A 201 33.28 -7.46 7.87
C VAL A 201 33.50 -6.11 7.18
N ALA A 202 33.70 -6.13 5.85
CA ALA A 202 33.85 -4.92 5.06
C ALA A 202 32.50 -4.51 4.46
N THR A 203 32.12 -3.23 4.66
CA THR A 203 30.90 -2.67 4.06
C THR A 203 31.18 -1.31 3.42
N ASN A 204 30.20 -0.75 2.72
CA ASN A 204 30.34 0.55 2.05
C ASN A 204 29.29 1.58 2.47
N ASP A 205 28.31 1.23 3.31
CA ASP A 205 27.25 2.15 3.74
C ASP A 205 26.62 2.88 2.53
N SER A 206 26.14 2.08 1.58
CA SER A 206 25.78 2.59 0.25
C SER A 206 24.47 3.31 0.26
N HIS A 207 24.46 4.60 -0.14
CA HIS A 207 23.31 5.48 -0.15
C HIS A 207 22.77 5.77 -1.57
N TYR A 208 23.58 5.53 -2.61
CA TYR A 208 23.18 5.74 -4.00
C TYR A 208 23.81 4.69 -4.92
N LEU A 209 23.25 4.57 -6.13
CA LEU A 209 23.52 3.44 -7.01
C LEU A 209 24.89 3.54 -7.72
N ARG A 210 25.22 4.72 -8.21
CA ARG A 210 26.44 4.99 -8.98
C ARG A 210 27.14 6.24 -8.45
N ARG A 211 28.44 6.35 -8.68
CA ARG A 211 29.24 7.48 -8.20
C ARG A 211 28.72 8.84 -8.67
N GLU A 212 28.24 8.91 -9.90
CA GLU A 212 27.63 10.11 -10.47
C GLU A 212 26.35 10.56 -9.79
N ASP A 213 25.68 9.69 -9.01
CA ASP A 213 24.46 10.00 -8.27
C ASP A 213 24.73 10.78 -6.97
N ALA A 214 26.00 10.94 -6.57
CA ALA A 214 26.38 11.63 -5.35
C ALA A 214 25.79 13.05 -5.26
N TYR A 215 25.76 13.79 -6.36
CA TYR A 215 25.16 15.13 -6.40
C TYR A 215 23.65 15.12 -6.23
N ASN A 216 22.94 14.15 -6.82
CA ASN A 216 21.50 13.99 -6.64
C ASN A 216 21.18 13.62 -5.18
N HIS A 217 22.01 12.80 -4.55
CA HIS A 217 21.91 12.46 -3.13
C HIS A 217 22.12 13.70 -2.24
N GLU A 218 23.08 14.55 -2.54
CA GLU A 218 23.31 15.81 -1.83
C GLU A 218 22.08 16.75 -1.89
N ILE A 219 21.42 16.81 -3.06
CA ILE A 219 20.16 17.55 -3.23
C ILE A 219 19.04 16.91 -2.37
N LEU A 220 18.98 15.57 -2.30
CA LEU A 220 18.00 14.85 -1.48
C LEU A 220 18.15 15.20 0.00
N LEU A 221 19.38 15.23 0.53
CA LEU A 221 19.69 15.66 1.91
C LEU A 221 19.28 17.13 2.17
N CYS A 222 19.45 18.00 1.19
CA CYS A 222 18.97 19.39 1.28
C CYS A 222 17.44 19.46 1.30
N ILE A 223 16.75 18.59 0.59
CA ILE A 223 15.27 18.48 0.66
C ILE A 223 14.85 18.04 2.07
N GLN A 224 15.53 17.03 2.65
CA GLN A 224 15.27 16.50 3.99
C GLN A 224 15.40 17.58 5.06
N THR A 225 16.52 18.32 5.02
CA THR A 225 16.89 19.29 6.06
C THR A 225 16.29 20.69 5.84
N GLY A 226 15.61 20.91 4.71
CA GLY A 226 15.06 22.23 4.34
C GLY A 226 16.09 23.25 3.91
N LYS A 227 17.36 22.84 3.69
CA LYS A 227 18.49 23.68 3.32
C LYS A 227 18.60 23.89 1.81
N LYS A 228 19.41 24.88 1.41
CA LYS A 228 19.88 25.09 0.03
C LYS A 228 21.24 24.46 -0.18
N ILE A 229 21.59 24.16 -1.42
CA ILE A 229 22.92 23.62 -1.77
C ILE A 229 24.06 24.60 -1.46
N THR A 230 23.76 25.88 -1.38
CA THR A 230 24.70 26.97 -1.08
C THR A 230 24.89 27.21 0.43
N ASP A 231 24.06 26.61 1.30
CA ASP A 231 24.15 26.82 2.75
C ASP A 231 25.39 26.10 3.29
N GLU A 232 26.24 26.82 4.06
CA GLU A 232 27.47 26.26 4.60
C GLU A 232 27.24 25.24 5.73
N ASP A 233 26.15 25.43 6.52
CA ASP A 233 25.77 24.59 7.65
C ASP A 233 24.85 23.42 7.28
N ARG A 234 24.73 23.09 6.00
CA ARG A 234 23.92 21.98 5.53
C ARG A 234 24.58 20.62 5.82
N MET A 235 23.76 19.60 6.01
CA MET A 235 24.25 18.23 6.06
C MET A 235 24.81 17.81 4.69
N LYS A 236 26.01 17.30 4.67
CA LYS A 236 26.66 16.73 3.49
C LYS A 236 27.62 15.62 3.89
N PHE A 237 27.78 14.66 3.02
CA PHE A 237 28.93 13.74 3.10
C PHE A 237 30.13 14.36 2.36
N GLU A 238 31.32 14.32 2.97
CA GLU A 238 32.53 14.83 2.35
C GLU A 238 33.18 13.83 1.38
N THR A 239 32.35 12.97 0.78
CA THR A 239 32.81 11.89 -0.10
C THR A 239 31.75 11.58 -1.15
N ASP A 240 32.18 11.07 -2.30
CA ASP A 240 31.34 10.50 -3.35
C ASP A 240 31.45 8.96 -3.42
N GLU A 241 31.96 8.33 -2.33
CA GLU A 241 32.26 6.90 -2.29
C GLU A 241 31.13 6.02 -1.74
N LEU A 242 29.94 6.57 -1.43
CA LEU A 242 28.81 5.82 -0.86
C LEU A 242 27.91 5.15 -1.91
N TYR A 243 28.48 4.74 -3.05
CA TYR A 243 27.77 4.05 -4.11
C TYR A 243 27.91 2.52 -4.02
N ILE A 244 27.11 1.79 -4.81
CA ILE A 244 27.23 0.34 -4.95
C ILE A 244 28.50 0.03 -5.76
N LYS A 245 29.60 -0.25 -5.06
CA LYS A 245 30.92 -0.61 -5.62
C LYS A 245 30.94 -2.03 -6.15
N SER A 246 31.82 -2.29 -7.11
CA SER A 246 32.07 -3.65 -7.59
C SER A 246 32.84 -4.49 -6.56
N PRO A 247 32.77 -5.83 -6.65
CA PRO A 247 33.59 -6.71 -5.81
C PRO A 247 35.08 -6.45 -5.93
N GLU A 248 35.58 -6.06 -7.10
CA GLU A 248 36.96 -5.72 -7.35
C GLU A 248 37.36 -4.43 -6.62
N GLU A 249 36.56 -3.38 -6.73
CA GLU A 249 36.78 -2.12 -6.00
C GLU A 249 36.83 -2.37 -4.50
N MET A 250 35.87 -3.14 -3.96
CA MET A 250 35.86 -3.47 -2.52
C MET A 250 37.08 -4.29 -2.11
N ALA A 251 37.50 -5.28 -2.89
CA ALA A 251 38.67 -6.08 -2.61
C ALA A 251 39.97 -5.24 -2.64
N ASP A 252 40.07 -4.28 -3.54
CA ASP A 252 41.23 -3.37 -3.61
C ASP A 252 41.29 -2.44 -2.36
N PHE A 253 40.13 -1.90 -1.95
CA PHE A 253 40.05 -1.05 -0.74
C PHE A 253 40.43 -1.77 0.56
N PHE A 254 40.15 -3.11 0.62
CA PHE A 254 40.40 -3.93 1.80
C PHE A 254 41.50 -4.98 1.59
N SER A 255 42.43 -4.75 0.66
CA SER A 255 43.51 -5.69 0.33
C SER A 255 44.40 -6.06 1.52
N GLY A 256 44.45 -5.22 2.54
CA GLY A 256 45.19 -5.49 3.80
C GLY A 256 44.44 -6.42 4.78
N VAL A 257 43.15 -6.68 4.58
CA VAL A 257 42.29 -7.50 5.44
C VAL A 257 41.29 -8.29 4.59
N PRO A 258 41.75 -9.18 3.70
CA PRO A 258 40.89 -9.88 2.75
C PRO A 258 39.81 -10.75 3.41
N GLU A 259 40.06 -11.21 4.64
CA GLU A 259 39.06 -11.94 5.44
C GLU A 259 37.76 -11.13 5.68
N ALA A 260 37.87 -9.80 5.74
CA ALA A 260 36.67 -8.96 5.89
C ALA A 260 35.75 -8.98 4.64
N ILE A 261 36.32 -9.17 3.46
CA ILE A 261 35.62 -9.38 2.20
C ILE A 261 34.99 -10.78 2.15
N GLU A 262 35.77 -11.82 2.48
CA GLU A 262 35.31 -13.21 2.51
C GLU A 262 34.12 -13.39 3.49
N ASN A 263 34.17 -12.71 4.62
CA ASN A 263 33.11 -12.79 5.63
C ASN A 263 31.77 -12.21 5.14
N THR A 264 31.75 -11.30 4.17
CA THR A 264 30.48 -10.84 3.56
C THR A 264 29.71 -11.98 2.90
N VAL A 265 30.41 -12.90 2.24
CA VAL A 265 29.83 -14.08 1.62
C VAL A 265 29.39 -15.09 2.67
N LYS A 266 30.22 -15.34 3.71
CA LYS A 266 29.84 -16.23 4.83
C LYS A 266 28.56 -15.76 5.53
N ILE A 267 28.43 -14.44 5.76
CA ILE A 267 27.21 -13.86 6.33
C ILE A 267 26.03 -14.06 5.38
N ALA A 268 26.23 -13.78 4.09
CA ALA A 268 25.19 -13.98 3.08
C ALA A 268 24.71 -15.44 3.01
N ASP A 269 25.60 -16.41 3.17
CA ASP A 269 25.25 -17.84 3.18
C ASP A 269 24.43 -18.24 4.42
N LYS A 270 24.67 -17.58 5.57
CA LYS A 270 23.89 -17.78 6.79
C LYS A 270 22.45 -17.24 6.66
N CYS A 271 22.20 -16.21 5.83
CA CYS A 271 20.91 -15.52 5.72
C CYS A 271 19.98 -16.18 4.71
N ASN A 272 18.86 -16.76 5.15
CA ASN A 272 17.95 -17.56 4.34
C ASN A 272 16.47 -17.29 4.73
N VAL A 273 16.05 -16.03 4.76
CA VAL A 273 14.65 -15.66 5.03
C VAL A 273 13.80 -15.99 3.82
N THR A 274 12.61 -16.55 4.06
CA THR A 274 11.63 -16.86 3.02
C THR A 274 10.27 -16.32 3.40
N PHE A 275 9.52 -15.83 2.41
CA PHE A 275 8.14 -15.36 2.59
C PHE A 275 7.18 -16.25 1.81
N GLU A 276 6.06 -16.58 2.46
CA GLU A 276 4.94 -17.25 1.82
C GLU A 276 3.91 -16.19 1.40
N PHE A 277 3.47 -16.25 0.14
CA PHE A 277 2.50 -15.33 -0.43
C PHE A 277 1.21 -16.06 -0.80
N GLY A 278 0.09 -15.32 -0.77
CA GLY A 278 -1.21 -15.82 -1.25
C GLY A 278 -1.98 -16.71 -0.25
N HIS A 279 -1.51 -16.88 0.98
CA HIS A 279 -2.23 -17.56 2.04
C HIS A 279 -2.99 -16.53 2.88
N THR A 280 -4.32 -16.61 2.87
CA THR A 280 -5.16 -15.66 3.64
C THR A 280 -5.09 -15.98 5.14
N ILE A 281 -4.74 -14.98 5.93
CA ILE A 281 -4.70 -15.04 7.39
C ILE A 281 -5.88 -14.20 7.90
N LEU A 282 -6.95 -14.88 8.32
CA LEU A 282 -8.13 -14.21 8.84
C LEU A 282 -8.11 -14.21 10.37
N PRO A 283 -8.56 -13.12 11.00
CA PRO A 283 -8.87 -13.12 12.42
C PRO A 283 -10.05 -14.05 12.69
N ASN A 284 -10.14 -14.62 13.87
CA ASN A 284 -11.28 -15.42 14.29
C ASN A 284 -12.39 -14.50 14.80
N TYR A 285 -13.64 -14.87 14.49
CA TYR A 285 -14.81 -14.27 15.11
C TYR A 285 -15.29 -15.14 16.29
N ASP A 286 -15.53 -14.53 17.44
CA ASP A 286 -16.08 -15.26 18.58
C ASP A 286 -17.59 -15.41 18.43
N VAL A 287 -18.06 -16.61 18.06
CA VAL A 287 -19.49 -16.90 17.94
C VAL A 287 -20.14 -17.06 19.31
N PRO A 288 -21.42 -16.63 19.46
CA PRO A 288 -22.18 -16.85 20.69
C PRO A 288 -22.32 -18.34 21.03
N ASP A 289 -22.49 -18.63 22.33
CA ASP A 289 -22.78 -19.98 22.81
C ASP A 289 -24.00 -20.59 22.11
N GLY A 290 -23.94 -21.88 21.81
CA GLY A 290 -25.01 -22.64 21.18
C GLY A 290 -24.85 -22.91 19.68
N PHE A 291 -23.80 -22.39 19.05
CA PHE A 291 -23.45 -22.70 17.66
C PHE A 291 -22.22 -23.63 17.60
N ALA A 292 -22.31 -24.68 16.76
CA ALA A 292 -21.21 -25.62 16.61
C ALA A 292 -20.08 -25.08 15.73
N THR A 293 -20.42 -24.24 14.74
CA THR A 293 -19.44 -23.63 13.82
C THR A 293 -19.81 -22.17 13.54
N HIS A 294 -18.81 -21.40 13.09
CA HIS A 294 -19.00 -20.02 12.62
C HIS A 294 -19.97 -19.97 11.43
N TYR A 295 -19.97 -21.00 10.59
CA TYR A 295 -20.88 -21.12 9.47
C TYR A 295 -22.34 -21.24 9.93
N ASP A 296 -22.64 -22.04 10.95
CA ASP A 296 -23.99 -22.22 11.48
C ASP A 296 -24.55 -20.89 12.00
N TYR A 297 -23.69 -20.07 12.60
CA TYR A 297 -24.08 -18.73 13.06
C TYR A 297 -24.36 -17.78 11.88
N LEU A 298 -23.48 -17.75 10.87
CA LEU A 298 -23.69 -16.95 9.67
C LEU A 298 -24.97 -17.36 8.93
N GLU A 299 -25.23 -18.67 8.78
CA GLU A 299 -26.42 -19.20 8.14
C GLU A 299 -27.68 -18.80 8.90
N LYS A 300 -27.67 -18.87 10.25
CA LYS A 300 -28.78 -18.38 11.08
C LYS A 300 -29.03 -16.89 10.85
N LEU A 301 -28.00 -16.05 10.90
CA LEU A 301 -28.15 -14.61 10.64
C LEU A 301 -28.75 -14.35 9.24
N CYS A 302 -28.32 -15.12 8.23
CA CYS A 302 -28.86 -15.02 6.88
C CYS A 302 -30.34 -15.43 6.82
N ASN A 303 -30.71 -16.53 7.47
CA ASN A 303 -32.10 -16.99 7.45
C ASN A 303 -33.05 -15.99 8.13
N ASP A 304 -32.64 -15.43 9.26
CA ASP A 304 -33.38 -14.37 9.94
C ASP A 304 -33.47 -13.11 9.05
N GLY A 305 -32.35 -12.74 8.44
CA GLY A 305 -32.27 -11.58 7.55
C GLY A 305 -33.11 -11.73 6.28
N ILE A 306 -33.12 -12.88 5.63
CA ILE A 306 -33.98 -13.15 4.48
C ILE A 306 -35.45 -13.00 4.85
N LYS A 307 -35.87 -13.53 6.00
CA LYS A 307 -37.22 -13.34 6.53
C LYS A 307 -37.55 -11.87 6.77
N ASN A 308 -36.63 -11.10 7.32
CA ASN A 308 -36.84 -9.69 7.59
C ASN A 308 -36.91 -8.85 6.30
N ARG A 309 -36.10 -9.18 5.27
CA ARG A 309 -35.99 -8.42 4.01
C ARG A 309 -37.11 -8.79 3.00
N TYR A 310 -37.48 -10.07 2.91
CA TYR A 310 -38.39 -10.60 1.87
C TYR A 310 -39.67 -11.19 2.44
N GLY A 311 -39.85 -11.18 3.78
CA GLY A 311 -41.04 -11.76 4.46
C GLY A 311 -40.93 -13.27 4.68
N ASP A 312 -42.02 -13.86 5.17
CA ASP A 312 -42.06 -15.28 5.58
C ASP A 312 -42.03 -16.27 4.40
N ASN A 313 -42.34 -15.82 3.17
CA ASN A 313 -42.40 -16.66 1.98
C ASN A 313 -41.54 -16.08 0.83
N PRO A 314 -40.19 -16.08 0.95
CA PRO A 314 -39.31 -15.63 -0.12
C PRO A 314 -39.44 -16.55 -1.35
N SER A 315 -39.20 -16.02 -2.56
CA SER A 315 -39.19 -16.83 -3.76
C SER A 315 -38.06 -17.87 -3.75
N GLN A 316 -38.28 -18.97 -4.52
CA GLN A 316 -37.24 -20.01 -4.64
C GLN A 316 -35.93 -19.46 -5.17
N GLU A 317 -35.94 -18.49 -6.07
CA GLU A 317 -34.75 -17.82 -6.62
C GLU A 317 -33.94 -17.15 -5.53
N ILE A 318 -34.54 -16.49 -4.54
CA ILE A 318 -33.87 -15.86 -3.39
C ILE A 318 -33.19 -16.93 -2.51
N ILE A 319 -33.90 -18.04 -2.25
CA ILE A 319 -33.38 -19.15 -1.45
C ILE A 319 -32.17 -19.80 -2.14
N ASP A 320 -32.31 -20.09 -3.44
CA ASP A 320 -31.24 -20.70 -4.22
C ASP A 320 -30.01 -19.82 -4.28
N ARG A 321 -30.20 -18.51 -4.51
CA ARG A 321 -29.11 -17.52 -4.52
C ARG A 321 -28.41 -17.43 -3.16
N LYS A 322 -29.15 -17.36 -2.05
CA LYS A 322 -28.60 -17.36 -0.69
C LYS A 322 -27.76 -18.62 -0.44
N ASN A 323 -28.31 -19.79 -0.77
CA ASN A 323 -27.60 -21.06 -0.53
C ASN A 323 -26.34 -21.18 -1.38
N TYR A 324 -26.39 -20.74 -2.63
CA TYR A 324 -25.22 -20.67 -3.50
C TYR A 324 -24.13 -19.77 -2.93
N GLU A 325 -24.46 -18.53 -2.54
CA GLU A 325 -23.48 -17.59 -1.98
C GLU A 325 -22.88 -18.11 -0.66
N LEU A 326 -23.70 -18.63 0.27
CA LEU A 326 -23.20 -19.24 1.51
C LEU A 326 -22.25 -20.40 1.24
N GLY A 327 -22.56 -21.24 0.23
CA GLY A 327 -21.71 -22.34 -0.20
C GLY A 327 -20.33 -21.85 -0.70
N VAL A 328 -20.32 -20.79 -1.50
CA VAL A 328 -19.07 -20.18 -2.02
C VAL A 328 -18.29 -19.53 -0.89
N ILE A 329 -18.92 -18.76 0.00
CA ILE A 329 -18.28 -18.11 1.16
C ILE A 329 -17.62 -19.17 2.06
N LYS A 330 -18.33 -20.27 2.35
CA LYS A 330 -17.78 -21.38 3.14
C LYS A 330 -16.59 -22.05 2.46
N LYS A 331 -16.72 -22.39 1.17
CA LYS A 331 -15.69 -23.06 0.39
C LYS A 331 -14.41 -22.22 0.28
N MET A 332 -14.55 -20.90 0.17
CA MET A 332 -13.42 -19.98 0.07
C MET A 332 -12.85 -19.56 1.43
N GLY A 333 -13.44 -19.98 2.57
CA GLY A 333 -12.95 -19.72 3.91
C GLY A 333 -13.23 -18.31 4.44
N TYR A 334 -14.20 -17.57 3.90
CA TYR A 334 -14.47 -16.17 4.28
C TYR A 334 -15.64 -15.99 5.26
N VAL A 335 -16.05 -17.05 5.99
CA VAL A 335 -17.13 -16.98 6.97
C VAL A 335 -16.83 -15.94 8.06
N ASP A 336 -15.65 -16.00 8.66
CA ASP A 336 -15.23 -15.06 9.70
C ASP A 336 -15.15 -13.61 9.18
N TYR A 337 -14.71 -13.43 7.95
CA TYR A 337 -14.69 -12.12 7.32
C TYR A 337 -16.07 -11.48 7.27
N PHE A 338 -17.09 -12.22 6.82
CA PHE A 338 -18.47 -11.73 6.78
C PHE A 338 -19.00 -11.42 8.19
N LEU A 339 -18.68 -12.26 9.18
CA LEU A 339 -19.08 -12.04 10.56
C LEU A 339 -18.43 -10.81 11.18
N ILE A 340 -17.14 -10.57 10.92
CA ILE A 340 -16.41 -9.40 11.40
C ILE A 340 -16.97 -8.11 10.77
N VAL A 341 -17.22 -8.13 9.46
CA VAL A 341 -17.82 -6.97 8.75
C VAL A 341 -19.21 -6.69 9.28
N TRP A 342 -20.04 -7.74 9.44
CA TRP A 342 -21.35 -7.62 10.05
C TRP A 342 -21.29 -7.01 11.44
N ASP A 343 -20.38 -7.48 12.27
CA ASP A 343 -20.26 -7.08 13.67
C ASP A 343 -20.04 -5.57 13.85
N TYR A 344 -19.04 -5.00 13.18
CA TYR A 344 -18.79 -3.57 13.34
C TYR A 344 -19.85 -2.68 12.67
N ILE A 345 -20.51 -3.16 11.59
CA ILE A 345 -21.66 -2.46 10.98
C ILE A 345 -22.87 -2.53 11.92
N HIS A 346 -23.15 -3.70 12.49
CA HIS A 346 -24.21 -3.89 13.46
C HIS A 346 -24.00 -3.01 14.71
N TYR A 347 -22.78 -2.99 15.24
CA TYR A 347 -22.42 -2.04 16.31
C TYR A 347 -22.72 -0.60 15.92
N ALA A 348 -22.26 -0.14 14.77
CA ALA A 348 -22.51 1.22 14.30
C ALA A 348 -24.00 1.53 14.22
N LYS A 349 -24.79 0.65 13.59
CA LYS A 349 -26.25 0.81 13.44
C LYS A 349 -26.96 0.84 14.82
N THR A 350 -26.57 -0.02 15.77
CA THR A 350 -27.16 -0.06 17.13
C THR A 350 -26.79 1.17 17.95
N GLN A 351 -25.64 1.81 17.71
CA GLN A 351 -25.24 3.06 18.35
C GLN A 351 -25.80 4.31 17.62
N GLY A 352 -26.64 4.10 16.59
CA GLY A 352 -27.18 5.20 15.79
C GLY A 352 -26.11 5.97 15.00
N ILE A 353 -24.99 5.31 14.64
CA ILE A 353 -23.98 5.85 13.75
C ILE A 353 -24.42 5.59 12.32
N PRO A 354 -24.60 6.63 11.48
CA PRO A 354 -25.02 6.44 10.10
C PRO A 354 -24.00 5.61 9.31
N VAL A 355 -24.51 4.59 8.62
CA VAL A 355 -23.78 3.71 7.70
C VAL A 355 -24.37 3.87 6.31
N GLY A 356 -23.54 3.93 5.29
CA GLY A 356 -23.97 3.98 3.90
C GLY A 356 -24.67 2.69 3.47
N PRO A 357 -25.57 2.75 2.47
CA PRO A 357 -26.36 1.59 2.04
C PRO A 357 -25.52 0.52 1.31
N GLY A 358 -24.26 0.77 1.10
CA GLY A 358 -23.33 -0.10 0.37
C GLY A 358 -22.79 0.54 -0.89
N ARG A 359 -21.62 0.10 -1.29
CA ARG A 359 -20.92 0.53 -2.51
C ARG A 359 -20.08 -0.61 -3.09
N GLY A 360 -19.52 -0.36 -4.28
CA GLY A 360 -18.57 -1.31 -4.89
C GLY A 360 -19.22 -2.65 -5.26
N SER A 361 -18.43 -3.71 -5.18
CA SER A 361 -18.87 -5.06 -5.57
C SER A 361 -19.64 -5.78 -4.48
N GLY A 362 -19.46 -5.41 -3.20
CA GLY A 362 -20.12 -6.05 -2.06
C GLY A 362 -21.65 -5.96 -2.08
N ALA A 363 -22.19 -4.91 -2.73
CA ALA A 363 -23.64 -4.79 -2.95
C ALA A 363 -24.23 -5.91 -3.82
N GLY A 364 -23.42 -6.71 -4.51
CA GLY A 364 -23.86 -7.86 -5.30
C GLY A 364 -24.19 -9.11 -4.48
N SER A 365 -23.94 -9.13 -3.17
CA SER A 365 -24.19 -10.27 -2.29
C SER A 365 -25.54 -10.20 -1.60
N ILE A 366 -26.37 -11.25 -1.79
CA ILE A 366 -27.63 -11.39 -1.04
C ILE A 366 -27.37 -11.75 0.42
N VAL A 367 -26.28 -12.44 0.71
CA VAL A 367 -25.85 -12.72 2.09
C VAL A 367 -25.55 -11.41 2.81
N ALA A 368 -24.76 -10.52 2.19
CA ALA A 368 -24.45 -9.20 2.76
C ALA A 368 -25.72 -8.35 2.96
N TYR A 369 -26.66 -8.40 2.03
CA TYR A 369 -27.94 -7.73 2.14
C TYR A 369 -28.81 -8.30 3.28
N ALA A 370 -28.89 -9.63 3.39
CA ALA A 370 -29.65 -10.30 4.44
C ALA A 370 -29.15 -9.94 5.84
N ILE A 371 -27.82 -9.98 6.05
CA ILE A 371 -27.23 -9.66 7.37
C ILE A 371 -26.93 -8.16 7.57
N GLU A 372 -27.54 -7.30 6.76
CA GLU A 372 -27.48 -5.83 6.88
C GLU A 372 -26.09 -5.20 6.75
N ILE A 373 -25.14 -5.89 6.11
CA ILE A 373 -23.88 -5.27 5.67
C ILE A 373 -24.18 -4.22 4.60
N THR A 374 -25.13 -4.53 3.68
CA THR A 374 -25.62 -3.60 2.67
C THR A 374 -27.13 -3.44 2.78
N ASP A 375 -27.64 -2.31 2.27
CA ASP A 375 -29.09 -2.00 2.20
C ASP A 375 -29.57 -1.87 0.74
N ILE A 376 -28.81 -2.42 -0.22
CA ILE A 376 -29.15 -2.49 -1.65
C ILE A 376 -29.52 -3.93 -1.97
N ASP A 377 -30.77 -4.13 -2.45
CA ASP A 377 -31.25 -5.45 -2.85
C ASP A 377 -30.60 -5.90 -4.16
N PRO A 378 -29.70 -6.91 -4.15
CA PRO A 378 -29.04 -7.37 -5.36
C PRO A 378 -29.97 -8.05 -6.36
N MET A 379 -31.10 -8.60 -5.90
CA MET A 379 -32.09 -9.25 -6.79
C MET A 379 -32.84 -8.20 -7.58
N LYS A 380 -33.25 -7.11 -6.94
CA LYS A 380 -33.97 -6.00 -7.59
C LYS A 380 -33.18 -5.34 -8.72
N TYR A 381 -31.84 -5.22 -8.54
CA TYR A 381 -30.97 -4.55 -9.51
C TYR A 381 -30.14 -5.52 -10.36
N ALA A 382 -30.42 -6.82 -10.32
CA ALA A 382 -29.74 -7.87 -11.06
C ALA A 382 -28.18 -7.82 -10.88
N LEU A 383 -27.73 -7.56 -9.65
CA LEU A 383 -26.32 -7.50 -9.33
C LEU A 383 -25.72 -8.90 -9.23
N LEU A 384 -24.45 -9.03 -9.64
CA LEU A 384 -23.76 -10.31 -9.75
C LEU A 384 -22.80 -10.52 -8.57
N PHE A 385 -22.95 -11.65 -7.86
CA PHE A 385 -22.11 -12.04 -6.72
C PHE A 385 -20.66 -12.31 -7.13
N GLU A 386 -20.45 -12.90 -8.32
CA GLU A 386 -19.15 -13.26 -8.85
C GLU A 386 -18.25 -12.03 -9.12
N ARG A 387 -18.82 -10.85 -9.18
CA ARG A 387 -18.09 -9.60 -9.23
C ARG A 387 -17.42 -9.30 -7.87
N PHE A 388 -18.04 -9.69 -6.77
CA PHE A 388 -17.54 -9.54 -5.40
C PHE A 388 -16.65 -10.72 -5.01
N LEU A 389 -17.18 -11.94 -5.01
CA LEU A 389 -16.47 -13.15 -4.65
C LEU A 389 -16.55 -14.17 -5.78
N ASN A 390 -15.42 -14.47 -6.39
CA ASN A 390 -15.34 -15.30 -7.57
C ASN A 390 -14.52 -16.56 -7.28
N PRO A 391 -15.13 -17.77 -7.28
CA PRO A 391 -14.41 -19.02 -6.99
C PRO A 391 -13.36 -19.40 -8.07
N GLU A 392 -13.46 -18.83 -9.27
CA GLU A 392 -12.46 -19.01 -10.34
C GLU A 392 -11.27 -18.04 -10.23
N ARG A 393 -11.26 -17.21 -9.20
CA ARG A 393 -10.22 -16.23 -8.96
C ARG A 393 -9.80 -16.23 -7.50
N ILE A 394 -8.51 -16.45 -7.24
CA ILE A 394 -7.93 -16.25 -5.90
C ILE A 394 -7.75 -14.73 -5.70
N SER A 395 -8.69 -14.11 -5.01
CA SER A 395 -8.58 -12.72 -4.54
C SER A 395 -9.40 -12.54 -3.28
N MET A 396 -8.88 -11.76 -2.36
CA MET A 396 -9.59 -11.43 -1.13
C MET A 396 -10.84 -10.59 -1.42
N PRO A 397 -11.94 -10.81 -0.67
CA PRO A 397 -13.09 -9.92 -0.70
C PRO A 397 -12.74 -8.57 -0.07
N ASP A 398 -13.40 -7.50 -0.53
CA ASP A 398 -13.22 -6.16 -0.01
C ASP A 398 -14.58 -5.46 0.12
N PHE A 399 -15.04 -5.27 1.37
CA PHE A 399 -16.20 -4.47 1.66
C PHE A 399 -15.78 -3.04 1.97
N ASP A 400 -16.06 -2.14 1.04
CA ASP A 400 -15.99 -0.70 1.27
C ASP A 400 -17.20 -0.24 2.09
N VAL A 401 -17.02 0.24 3.31
CA VAL A 401 -18.11 0.69 4.18
C VAL A 401 -17.99 2.18 4.47
N ASP A 402 -19.04 2.91 4.08
CA ASP A 402 -19.13 4.34 4.37
C ASP A 402 -19.77 4.58 5.74
N PHE A 403 -19.07 5.28 6.63
CA PHE A 403 -19.55 5.72 7.95
C PHE A 403 -19.71 7.24 8.00
N CYS A 404 -20.56 7.72 8.90
CA CYS A 404 -20.58 9.12 9.28
C CYS A 404 -19.17 9.63 9.58
N TYR A 405 -18.75 10.70 8.89
CA TYR A 405 -17.38 11.20 8.97
C TYR A 405 -16.96 11.55 10.41
N GLU A 406 -17.85 12.14 11.20
CA GLU A 406 -17.55 12.59 12.57
C GLU A 406 -17.51 11.43 13.58
N ARG A 407 -18.32 10.38 13.35
CA ARG A 407 -18.46 9.27 14.29
C ARG A 407 -17.74 7.97 13.87
N ARG A 408 -17.06 7.99 12.73
CA ARG A 408 -16.27 6.84 12.23
C ARG A 408 -15.27 6.31 13.25
N GLN A 409 -14.60 7.21 13.98
CA GLN A 409 -13.59 6.83 14.96
C GLN A 409 -14.17 5.97 16.10
N GLU A 410 -15.42 6.19 16.50
CA GLU A 410 -16.09 5.37 17.51
C GLU A 410 -16.19 3.88 17.10
N VAL A 411 -16.36 3.62 15.79
CA VAL A 411 -16.42 2.25 15.25
C VAL A 411 -15.02 1.61 15.21
N ILE A 412 -13.99 2.38 14.83
CA ILE A 412 -12.60 1.90 14.86
C ILE A 412 -12.18 1.58 16.32
N ASP A 413 -12.54 2.44 17.26
CA ASP A 413 -12.26 2.22 18.69
C ASP A 413 -13.00 0.99 19.23
N TYR A 414 -14.22 0.72 18.75
CA TYR A 414 -14.94 -0.51 19.08
C TYR A 414 -14.19 -1.74 18.58
N VAL A 415 -13.75 -1.74 17.33
CA VAL A 415 -12.99 -2.84 16.73
C VAL A 415 -11.70 -3.09 17.52
N SER A 416 -10.95 -2.01 17.83
CA SER A 416 -9.72 -2.11 18.63
C SER A 416 -9.97 -2.70 20.02
N ARG A 417 -11.07 -2.30 20.69
CA ARG A 417 -11.42 -2.87 22.01
C ARG A 417 -11.86 -4.32 21.93
N LYS A 418 -12.60 -4.69 20.87
CA LYS A 418 -13.16 -6.05 20.73
C LYS A 418 -12.11 -7.08 20.33
N TYR A 419 -11.28 -6.75 19.34
CA TYR A 419 -10.30 -7.69 18.78
C TYR A 419 -8.92 -7.61 19.48
N GLY A 420 -8.68 -6.60 20.31
CA GLY A 420 -7.41 -6.32 20.98
C GLY A 420 -6.65 -5.17 20.33
N PRO A 421 -6.09 -4.22 21.11
CA PRO A 421 -5.39 -3.06 20.58
C PRO A 421 -4.08 -3.42 19.85
N ASP A 422 -3.50 -4.59 20.15
CA ASP A 422 -2.32 -5.15 19.50
C ASP A 422 -2.65 -6.01 18.26
N HIS A 423 -3.91 -6.36 18.07
CA HIS A 423 -4.42 -7.09 16.89
C HIS A 423 -4.98 -6.18 15.80
N VAL A 424 -5.09 -4.87 16.06
CA VAL A 424 -5.64 -3.88 15.13
C VAL A 424 -4.63 -2.79 14.87
N SER A 425 -4.35 -2.49 13.60
CA SER A 425 -3.42 -1.44 13.21
C SER A 425 -3.91 -0.67 12.00
N GLN A 426 -3.56 0.61 11.94
CA GLN A 426 -3.69 1.41 10.72
C GLN A 426 -2.71 0.90 9.66
N ILE A 427 -2.95 1.26 8.40
CA ILE A 427 -2.06 0.92 7.29
C ILE A 427 -1.23 2.15 6.91
N ILE A 428 0.07 1.95 6.67
CA ILE A 428 0.96 3.02 6.20
C ILE A 428 0.70 3.33 4.71
N THR A 429 0.92 4.58 4.34
CA THR A 429 1.05 5.02 2.94
C THR A 429 2.25 5.93 2.79
N PHE A 430 2.76 6.06 1.56
CA PHE A 430 3.87 6.96 1.27
C PHE A 430 3.44 8.05 0.31
N GLY A 431 3.68 9.30 0.72
CA GLY A 431 3.70 10.41 -0.21
C GLY A 431 4.98 10.37 -1.03
N THR A 432 4.87 10.45 -2.35
CA THR A 432 6.02 10.42 -3.26
C THR A 432 6.32 11.80 -3.83
N MET A 433 7.54 12.01 -4.28
CA MET A 433 7.97 13.21 -5.00
C MET A 433 7.36 13.22 -6.41
N SER A 434 6.12 13.68 -6.53
CA SER A 434 5.45 13.82 -7.83
C SER A 434 6.11 14.87 -8.71
N ALA A 435 5.92 14.79 -10.04
CA ALA A 435 6.54 15.66 -11.03
C ALA A 435 6.52 17.16 -10.64
N ARG A 436 5.35 17.69 -10.30
CA ARG A 436 5.20 19.11 -9.91
C ARG A 436 5.84 19.44 -8.56
N MET A 437 5.84 18.49 -7.64
CA MET A 437 6.42 18.67 -6.31
C MET A 437 7.95 18.67 -6.39
N VAL A 438 8.54 17.67 -7.04
CA VAL A 438 10.00 17.54 -7.13
C VAL A 438 10.64 18.71 -7.89
N ILE A 439 9.99 19.25 -8.92
CA ILE A 439 10.45 20.47 -9.60
C ILE A 439 10.58 21.64 -8.62
N ARG A 440 9.59 21.84 -7.74
CA ARG A 440 9.63 22.92 -6.74
C ARG A 440 10.64 22.65 -5.65
N ASP A 441 10.73 21.40 -5.15
CA ASP A 441 11.69 21.01 -4.12
C ASP A 441 13.14 21.18 -4.61
N VAL A 442 13.47 20.69 -5.80
CA VAL A 442 14.79 20.85 -6.43
C VAL A 442 15.07 22.33 -6.75
N GLY A 443 14.07 23.06 -7.28
CA GLY A 443 14.21 24.50 -7.53
C GLY A 443 14.58 25.27 -6.26
N ARG A 444 13.92 24.97 -5.13
CA ARG A 444 14.22 25.58 -3.81
C ARG A 444 15.66 25.27 -3.38
N VAL A 445 16.09 24.02 -3.52
CA VAL A 445 17.44 23.58 -3.12
C VAL A 445 18.52 24.26 -3.98
N LEU A 446 18.28 24.41 -5.27
CA LEU A 446 19.21 25.07 -6.21
C LEU A 446 19.15 26.60 -6.15
N ASP A 447 18.37 27.16 -5.24
CA ASP A 447 18.12 28.63 -5.10
C ASP A 447 17.51 29.29 -6.34
N VAL A 448 16.77 28.51 -7.13
CA VAL A 448 16.00 29.04 -8.27
C VAL A 448 14.81 29.83 -7.74
N PRO A 449 14.52 31.02 -8.28
CA PRO A 449 13.37 31.82 -7.86
C PRO A 449 12.07 30.99 -7.90
N TYR A 450 11.26 31.08 -6.84
CA TYR A 450 10.01 30.32 -6.73
C TYR A 450 9.10 30.47 -7.96
N ALA A 451 8.99 31.71 -8.49
CA ALA A 451 8.16 31.99 -9.67
C ALA A 451 8.62 31.18 -10.91
N THR A 452 9.92 30.98 -11.08
CA THR A 452 10.47 30.20 -12.18
C THR A 452 10.19 28.71 -12.00
N ALA A 453 10.48 28.17 -10.81
CA ALA A 453 10.20 26.78 -10.50
C ALA A 453 8.68 26.47 -10.56
N ASP A 454 7.83 27.36 -10.11
CA ASP A 454 6.37 27.21 -10.18
C ASP A 454 5.83 27.32 -11.61
N LYS A 455 6.41 28.19 -12.46
CA LYS A 455 6.11 28.24 -13.89
C LYS A 455 6.40 26.88 -14.54
N LEU A 456 7.60 26.31 -14.33
CA LEU A 456 7.97 25.00 -14.86
C LEU A 456 7.03 23.88 -14.34
N ALA A 457 6.73 23.89 -13.05
CA ALA A 457 5.81 22.91 -12.46
C ALA A 457 4.39 23.00 -13.06
N LYS A 458 3.90 24.19 -13.41
CA LYS A 458 2.59 24.41 -14.06
C LYS A 458 2.57 23.96 -15.52
N MET A 459 3.71 23.86 -16.19
CA MET A 459 3.80 23.31 -17.55
C MET A 459 3.56 21.80 -17.60
N VAL A 460 3.70 21.08 -16.47
CA VAL A 460 3.35 19.66 -16.36
C VAL A 460 1.83 19.50 -16.48
N PRO A 461 1.29 18.71 -17.42
CA PRO A 461 -0.15 18.47 -17.60
C PRO A 461 -0.82 17.92 -16.33
N ASN A 462 -2.13 18.17 -16.20
CA ASN A 462 -2.89 17.67 -15.06
C ASN A 462 -3.46 16.28 -15.34
N GLU A 463 -2.57 15.32 -15.51
CA GLU A 463 -2.90 13.90 -15.71
C GLU A 463 -2.49 13.08 -14.49
N LEU A 464 -3.25 12.02 -14.22
CA LEU A 464 -2.92 11.09 -13.15
C LEU A 464 -1.63 10.32 -13.51
N HIS A 465 -0.69 10.25 -12.57
CA HIS A 465 0.62 9.60 -12.76
C HIS A 465 1.46 10.13 -13.91
N ILE A 466 1.29 11.41 -14.25
CA ILE A 466 2.17 12.10 -15.22
C ILE A 466 3.60 12.17 -14.68
N THR A 467 4.57 11.84 -15.49
CA THR A 467 6.00 12.01 -15.20
C THR A 467 6.56 13.22 -15.92
N ILE A 468 7.68 13.76 -15.43
CA ILE A 468 8.38 14.89 -16.11
C ILE A 468 8.72 14.50 -17.55
N LYS A 469 9.20 13.27 -17.77
CA LYS A 469 9.52 12.76 -19.11
C LYS A 469 8.31 12.79 -20.04
N LYS A 470 7.15 12.27 -19.60
CA LYS A 470 5.91 12.34 -20.39
C LYS A 470 5.43 13.77 -20.61
N ALA A 471 5.59 14.62 -19.60
CA ALA A 471 5.22 16.03 -19.72
C ALA A 471 6.05 16.75 -20.80
N LEU A 472 7.36 16.45 -20.90
CA LEU A 472 8.23 16.97 -21.97
C LEU A 472 7.82 16.47 -23.36
N GLU A 473 7.28 15.24 -23.46
CA GLU A 473 6.77 14.69 -24.74
C GLU A 473 5.45 15.36 -25.17
N GLN A 474 4.59 15.73 -24.20
CA GLN A 474 3.26 16.26 -24.47
C GLN A 474 3.21 17.78 -24.60
N ASN A 475 4.08 18.51 -23.90
CA ASN A 475 4.10 19.97 -23.88
C ASN A 475 5.34 20.51 -24.58
N LYS A 476 5.16 21.07 -25.79
CA LYS A 476 6.23 21.61 -26.57
C LYS A 476 6.95 22.79 -25.90
N GLU A 477 6.23 23.70 -25.23
CA GLU A 477 6.84 24.84 -24.54
C GLU A 477 7.74 24.36 -23.39
N PHE A 478 7.32 23.32 -22.66
CA PHE A 478 8.11 22.72 -21.59
C PHE A 478 9.37 22.04 -22.13
N LYS A 479 9.25 21.36 -23.27
CA LYS A 479 10.38 20.76 -23.97
C LYS A 479 11.36 21.81 -24.50
N ASP A 480 10.86 22.89 -25.10
CA ASP A 480 11.70 23.98 -25.61
C ASP A 480 12.49 24.67 -24.46
N GLU A 481 11.86 24.88 -23.29
CA GLU A 481 12.53 25.39 -22.07
C GLU A 481 13.63 24.43 -21.59
N TYR A 482 13.35 23.12 -21.59
CA TYR A 482 14.34 22.10 -21.20
C TYR A 482 15.53 22.04 -22.14
N GLU A 483 15.33 22.13 -23.48
CA GLU A 483 16.38 22.01 -24.47
C GLU A 483 17.23 23.31 -24.63
N ASN A 484 16.64 24.48 -24.44
CA ASN A 484 17.28 25.77 -24.72
C ASN A 484 17.78 26.51 -23.49
N ASN A 485 17.38 26.09 -22.26
CA ASN A 485 17.80 26.75 -21.02
C ASN A 485 18.63 25.79 -20.15
N PRO A 486 19.97 26.00 -20.04
CA PRO A 486 20.84 25.10 -19.24
C PRO A 486 20.47 25.00 -17.77
N GLU A 487 19.96 26.06 -17.15
CA GLU A 487 19.53 26.04 -15.74
C GLU A 487 18.26 25.21 -15.56
N THR A 488 17.29 25.38 -16.47
CA THR A 488 16.08 24.55 -16.52
C THR A 488 16.43 23.09 -16.76
N LYS A 489 17.37 22.82 -17.71
CA LYS A 489 17.82 21.46 -17.99
C LYS A 489 18.43 20.81 -16.74
N LYS A 490 19.36 21.48 -16.07
CA LYS A 490 19.98 20.98 -14.83
C LYS A 490 18.92 20.68 -13.76
N LEU A 491 17.98 21.60 -13.53
CA LEU A 491 16.90 21.43 -12.56
C LEU A 491 16.05 20.20 -12.89
N LEU A 492 15.64 20.05 -14.15
CA LEU A 492 14.75 18.97 -14.58
C LEU A 492 15.46 17.61 -14.62
N ASP A 493 16.75 17.55 -14.97
CA ASP A 493 17.55 16.32 -14.94
C ASP A 493 17.63 15.77 -13.51
N ILE A 494 17.91 16.63 -12.51
CA ILE A 494 17.90 16.26 -11.09
C ILE A 494 16.49 15.86 -10.65
N ALA A 495 15.48 16.66 -11.03
CA ALA A 495 14.10 16.36 -10.67
C ALA A 495 13.65 15.00 -11.23
N MET A 496 14.03 14.62 -12.46
CA MET A 496 13.76 13.31 -13.05
C MET A 496 14.46 12.17 -12.30
N ALA A 497 15.68 12.39 -11.79
CA ALA A 497 16.40 11.39 -11.00
C ALA A 497 15.69 11.09 -9.66
N LEU A 498 15.10 12.13 -9.02
CA LEU A 498 14.43 12.03 -7.73
C LEU A 498 12.91 11.77 -7.84
N GLU A 499 12.31 11.95 -9.02
CA GLU A 499 10.87 11.79 -9.24
C GLU A 499 10.37 10.40 -8.82
N GLY A 500 9.26 10.38 -8.08
CA GLY A 500 8.62 9.13 -7.63
C GLY A 500 9.19 8.52 -6.36
N MET A 501 10.33 8.98 -5.85
CA MET A 501 10.87 8.48 -4.57
C MET A 501 9.93 8.79 -3.41
N PRO A 502 9.81 7.90 -2.40
CA PRO A 502 9.09 8.18 -1.17
C PRO A 502 9.64 9.43 -0.49
N ARG A 503 8.76 10.32 -0.08
CA ARG A 503 9.11 11.58 0.60
C ARG A 503 8.76 11.57 2.07
N GLN A 504 7.62 11.00 2.40
CA GLN A 504 7.11 10.94 3.77
C GLN A 504 6.19 9.76 3.96
N ALA A 505 6.26 9.15 5.15
CA ALA A 505 5.26 8.20 5.60
C ALA A 505 3.99 8.96 6.03
N SER A 506 2.84 8.35 5.80
CA SER A 506 1.53 8.84 6.20
C SER A 506 0.65 7.64 6.57
N THR A 507 -0.53 7.88 7.09
CA THR A 507 -1.50 6.83 7.42
C THR A 507 -2.56 6.74 6.34
N HIS A 508 -2.99 5.52 5.99
CA HIS A 508 -4.09 5.30 5.06
C HIS A 508 -5.38 5.94 5.59
N ALA A 509 -6.13 6.58 4.70
CA ALA A 509 -7.28 7.39 5.11
C ALA A 509 -8.41 6.58 5.77
N CYS A 510 -8.52 5.29 5.49
CA CYS A 510 -9.69 4.47 5.88
C CYS A 510 -9.38 2.99 6.17
N GLY A 511 -8.26 2.45 5.71
CA GLY A 511 -7.94 1.03 5.87
C GLY A 511 -7.28 0.73 7.20
N ILE A 512 -7.76 -0.33 7.87
CA ILE A 512 -7.10 -0.96 9.00
C ILE A 512 -6.91 -2.45 8.72
N VAL A 513 -5.97 -3.07 9.41
CA VAL A 513 -5.85 -4.54 9.45
C VAL A 513 -6.31 -5.04 10.81
N ILE A 514 -6.98 -6.21 10.80
CA ILE A 514 -7.33 -6.99 11.97
C ILE A 514 -6.67 -8.36 11.82
N THR A 515 -5.90 -8.79 12.81
CA THR A 515 -5.12 -10.02 12.74
C THR A 515 -5.49 -11.00 13.83
N LYS A 516 -5.24 -12.30 13.60
CA LYS A 516 -5.49 -13.37 14.55
C LYS A 516 -4.56 -13.29 15.76
N ASP A 517 -3.26 -13.12 15.51
CA ASP A 517 -2.23 -12.90 16.52
C ASP A 517 -1.83 -11.42 16.51
N PRO A 518 -1.11 -10.88 17.48
CA PRO A 518 -0.65 -9.50 17.48
C PRO A 518 -0.02 -9.10 16.14
N VAL A 519 -0.34 -7.91 15.62
CA VAL A 519 0.09 -7.45 14.28
C VAL A 519 1.61 -7.55 14.09
N VAL A 520 2.37 -7.29 15.15
CA VAL A 520 3.84 -7.37 15.14
C VAL A 520 4.38 -8.79 14.86
N THR A 521 3.56 -9.83 14.98
CA THR A 521 3.91 -11.21 14.60
C THR A 521 4.07 -11.36 13.09
N TYR A 522 3.36 -10.53 12.33
CA TYR A 522 3.30 -10.60 10.86
C TYR A 522 4.11 -9.50 10.19
N VAL A 523 4.03 -8.27 10.71
CA VAL A 523 4.60 -7.08 10.06
C VAL A 523 5.15 -6.10 11.10
N PRO A 524 6.25 -5.37 10.77
CA PRO A 524 6.78 -4.33 11.65
C PRO A 524 5.81 -3.16 11.80
N LEU A 525 5.84 -2.52 12.96
CA LEU A 525 4.99 -1.40 13.32
C LEU A 525 5.74 -0.07 13.21
N TYR A 526 4.99 0.97 12.90
CA TYR A 526 5.41 2.36 12.81
C TYR A 526 4.49 3.24 13.63
N VAL A 527 5.03 4.21 14.35
CA VAL A 527 4.23 5.16 15.14
C VAL A 527 4.46 6.58 14.65
N ARG A 528 3.35 7.28 14.38
CA ARG A 528 3.37 8.70 14.05
C ARG A 528 2.18 9.40 14.71
N ASP A 529 2.44 10.52 15.37
CA ASP A 529 1.41 11.34 16.05
C ASP A 529 0.53 10.51 17.01
N GLY A 530 1.14 9.52 17.69
CA GLY A 530 0.45 8.61 18.62
C GLY A 530 -0.38 7.50 17.96
N MET A 531 -0.42 7.42 16.63
CA MET A 531 -1.11 6.37 15.90
C MET A 531 -0.16 5.28 15.46
N ILE A 532 -0.54 4.01 15.74
CA ILE A 532 0.20 2.83 15.31
C ILE A 532 -0.28 2.43 13.91
N SER A 533 0.67 2.20 13.00
CA SER A 533 0.43 1.68 11.66
C SER A 533 1.40 0.56 11.32
N THR A 534 1.06 -0.25 10.33
CA THR A 534 1.98 -1.23 9.75
C THR A 534 3.11 -0.50 9.00
N GLN A 535 4.29 -1.13 8.88
CA GLN A 535 5.36 -0.61 8.01
C GLN A 535 5.19 -1.00 6.55
N TYR A 536 4.29 -1.93 6.23
CA TYR A 536 3.99 -2.34 4.86
C TYR A 536 2.70 -1.72 4.36
N ILE A 537 2.68 -1.34 3.09
CA ILE A 537 1.52 -0.76 2.42
C ILE A 537 0.46 -1.82 2.14
N MET A 538 -0.76 -1.39 1.84
CA MET A 538 -1.93 -2.23 1.60
C MET A 538 -1.66 -3.42 0.65
N THR A 539 -1.04 -3.18 -0.50
CA THR A 539 -0.77 -4.24 -1.50
C THR A 539 0.18 -5.31 -0.96
N THR A 540 1.18 -4.91 -0.19
CA THR A 540 2.12 -5.83 0.44
C THR A 540 1.45 -6.64 1.56
N LEU A 541 0.56 -6.01 2.34
CA LEU A 541 -0.22 -6.72 3.37
C LEU A 541 -1.13 -7.77 2.75
N GLU A 542 -1.80 -7.46 1.64
CA GLU A 542 -2.64 -8.40 0.89
C GLU A 542 -1.82 -9.57 0.34
N GLU A 543 -0.63 -9.33 -0.20
CA GLU A 543 0.28 -10.38 -0.66
C GLU A 543 0.72 -11.32 0.47
N LEU A 544 0.94 -10.78 1.67
CA LEU A 544 1.26 -11.53 2.89
C LEU A 544 0.05 -12.21 3.54
N GLY A 545 -1.15 -12.04 2.95
CA GLY A 545 -2.37 -12.69 3.40
C GLY A 545 -3.16 -11.94 4.47
N LEU A 546 -2.76 -10.73 4.84
CA LEU A 546 -3.47 -9.90 5.81
C LEU A 546 -4.60 -9.12 5.12
N LEU A 547 -5.79 -9.18 5.69
CA LEU A 547 -6.97 -8.59 5.10
C LEU A 547 -7.19 -7.16 5.62
N LYS A 548 -7.36 -6.24 4.67
CA LYS A 548 -7.75 -4.86 4.94
C LYS A 548 -9.26 -4.76 5.21
N MET A 549 -9.63 -3.94 6.16
CA MET A 549 -11.01 -3.52 6.44
C MET A 549 -11.13 -2.02 6.20
N ASP A 550 -12.07 -1.60 5.33
CA ASP A 550 -12.23 -0.20 4.95
C ASP A 550 -13.32 0.50 5.76
N PHE A 551 -12.91 1.49 6.53
CA PHE A 551 -13.77 2.40 7.29
C PHE A 551 -13.77 3.77 6.61
N LEU A 552 -14.59 3.96 5.59
CA LEU A 552 -14.61 5.20 4.83
C LEU A 552 -15.43 6.27 5.56
N GLY A 553 -14.95 7.50 5.60
CA GLY A 553 -15.68 8.63 6.17
C GLY A 553 -16.42 9.41 5.10
N LEU A 554 -17.77 9.43 5.14
CA LEU A 554 -18.59 10.16 4.19
C LEU A 554 -19.32 11.33 4.88
N ARG A 555 -18.93 12.55 4.53
CA ARG A 555 -19.55 13.79 5.09
C ARG A 555 -21.03 13.90 4.77
N THR A 556 -21.47 13.39 3.63
CA THR A 556 -22.88 13.42 3.23
C THR A 556 -23.77 12.64 4.22
N LEU A 557 -23.29 11.55 4.81
CA LEU A 557 -24.02 10.82 5.85
C LEU A 557 -24.21 11.69 7.10
N THR A 558 -23.19 12.45 7.50
CA THR A 558 -23.29 13.42 8.62
C THR A 558 -24.34 14.49 8.32
N VAL A 559 -24.30 15.10 7.13
CA VAL A 559 -25.27 16.13 6.71
C VAL A 559 -26.71 15.59 6.72
N ILE A 560 -26.92 14.37 6.23
CA ILE A 560 -28.24 13.70 6.23
C ILE A 560 -28.72 13.51 7.67
N GLN A 561 -27.86 12.98 8.55
CA GLN A 561 -28.22 12.74 9.95
C GLN A 561 -28.54 14.02 10.70
N ASP A 562 -27.73 15.06 10.51
CA ASP A 562 -27.97 16.36 11.12
C ASP A 562 -29.30 16.97 10.63
N THR A 563 -29.60 16.81 9.36
CA THR A 563 -30.88 17.26 8.77
C THR A 563 -32.06 16.51 9.43
N ILE A 564 -31.99 15.19 9.59
CA ILE A 564 -33.01 14.38 10.26
C ILE A 564 -33.21 14.89 11.70
N ASN A 565 -32.11 15.07 12.44
CA ASN A 565 -32.13 15.52 13.82
C ASN A 565 -32.74 16.93 13.95
N LEU A 566 -32.40 17.85 13.04
CA LEU A 566 -32.97 19.21 13.00
C LEU A 566 -34.46 19.22 12.68
N VAL A 567 -34.91 18.40 11.73
CA VAL A 567 -36.33 18.26 11.41
C VAL A 567 -37.10 17.70 12.59
N LYS A 568 -36.58 16.66 13.25
CA LYS A 568 -37.19 16.09 14.46
C LYS A 568 -37.27 17.14 15.58
N LYS A 569 -36.17 17.86 15.84
CA LYS A 569 -36.10 18.87 16.89
C LYS A 569 -37.08 20.07 16.64
N ASN A 570 -37.13 20.55 15.39
CA ASN A 570 -37.85 21.78 15.08
C ASN A 570 -39.31 21.54 14.67
N ARG A 571 -39.66 20.36 14.19
CA ARG A 571 -40.98 20.04 13.64
C ARG A 571 -41.64 18.78 14.26
N GLY A 572 -40.95 18.06 15.12
CA GLY A 572 -41.44 16.79 15.73
C GLY A 572 -41.68 15.66 14.72
N ILE A 573 -41.12 15.76 13.50
CA ILE A 573 -41.32 14.79 12.44
C ILE A 573 -40.15 13.83 12.41
N ASP A 574 -40.42 12.51 12.50
CA ASP A 574 -39.44 11.47 12.22
C ASP A 574 -39.37 11.25 10.70
N VAL A 575 -38.29 11.69 10.09
CA VAL A 575 -38.04 11.53 8.65
C VAL A 575 -37.80 10.05 8.36
N LYS A 576 -38.66 9.47 7.50
CA LYS A 576 -38.45 8.14 6.95
C LYS A 576 -38.07 8.29 5.48
N PHE A 577 -36.99 7.60 5.06
CA PHE A 577 -36.67 7.52 3.64
C PHE A 577 -37.64 6.55 3.02
N ASP A 578 -38.68 7.11 2.36
CA ASP A 578 -39.71 6.36 1.75
C ASP A 578 -39.22 5.68 0.47
N GLN A 579 -39.78 4.52 0.23
CA GLN A 579 -39.30 3.59 -0.80
C GLN A 579 -39.73 3.97 -2.21
N GLY A 580 -40.47 5.05 -2.38
CA GLY A 580 -40.99 5.46 -3.67
C GLY A 580 -39.94 5.92 -4.67
N MET A 581 -38.95 6.68 -4.23
CA MET A 581 -37.88 7.30 -5.04
C MET A 581 -38.35 7.86 -6.40
N ASN A 582 -39.62 8.23 -6.52
CA ASN A 582 -40.28 8.60 -7.76
C ASN A 582 -40.95 9.99 -7.67
N ASP A 583 -40.53 10.85 -6.73
CA ASP A 583 -41.11 12.21 -6.61
C ASP A 583 -40.66 13.09 -7.78
N PRO A 584 -41.60 13.54 -8.68
CA PRO A 584 -41.26 14.38 -9.81
C PRO A 584 -40.64 15.73 -9.41
N LYS A 585 -40.98 16.25 -8.22
CA LYS A 585 -40.40 17.50 -7.71
C LYS A 585 -38.91 17.33 -7.39
N VAL A 586 -38.51 16.16 -6.95
CA VAL A 586 -37.11 15.84 -6.67
C VAL A 586 -36.34 15.75 -8.00
N PHE A 587 -36.84 15.02 -9.02
CA PHE A 587 -36.17 14.94 -10.33
C PHE A 587 -36.05 16.31 -11.01
N LYS A 588 -37.00 17.22 -10.77
CA LYS A 588 -36.90 18.59 -11.29
C LYS A 588 -35.67 19.33 -10.83
N LEU A 589 -35.08 19.02 -9.67
CA LEU A 589 -33.83 19.62 -9.21
C LEU A 589 -32.67 19.36 -10.21
N TRP A 590 -32.55 18.12 -10.70
CA TRP A 590 -31.55 17.77 -11.71
C TRP A 590 -31.84 18.35 -13.07
N GLN A 591 -33.14 18.34 -13.48
CA GLN A 591 -33.57 18.90 -14.76
C GLN A 591 -33.33 20.41 -14.83
N ASP A 592 -33.53 21.14 -13.73
CA ASP A 592 -33.29 22.57 -13.64
C ASP A 592 -31.81 22.89 -13.34
N GLY A 593 -30.98 21.88 -12.97
CA GLY A 593 -29.59 22.05 -12.60
C GLY A 593 -29.36 22.62 -11.20
N ASN A 594 -30.34 22.46 -10.31
CA ASN A 594 -30.24 22.86 -8.90
C ASN A 594 -29.56 21.73 -8.10
N THR A 595 -28.32 21.39 -8.43
CA THR A 595 -27.60 20.20 -7.95
C THR A 595 -26.52 20.55 -6.90
N MET A 596 -26.43 21.79 -6.46
CA MET A 596 -25.51 22.20 -5.40
C MET A 596 -25.85 21.46 -4.09
N GLY A 597 -24.85 20.84 -3.46
CA GLY A 597 -25.01 20.05 -2.24
C GLY A 597 -25.58 18.64 -2.47
N ILE A 598 -25.87 18.23 -3.72
CA ILE A 598 -26.26 16.87 -4.05
C ILE A 598 -24.98 16.08 -4.40
N PHE A 599 -24.64 15.13 -3.55
CA PHE A 599 -23.40 14.34 -3.68
C PHE A 599 -23.22 13.76 -5.09
N GLN A 600 -22.02 13.95 -5.66
CA GLN A 600 -21.59 13.55 -7.02
C GLN A 600 -22.26 14.32 -8.18
N PHE A 601 -23.22 15.22 -7.94
CA PHE A 601 -23.90 15.99 -8.99
C PHE A 601 -23.54 17.49 -9.00
N GLU A 602 -22.55 17.90 -8.20
CA GLU A 602 -22.25 19.31 -7.94
C GLU A 602 -21.36 19.96 -9.01
N SER A 603 -20.59 19.17 -9.79
CA SER A 603 -19.69 19.73 -10.81
C SER A 603 -20.48 20.37 -11.96
N GLN A 604 -19.97 21.48 -12.50
CA GLN A 604 -20.64 22.17 -13.63
C GLN A 604 -20.90 21.26 -14.83
N GLY A 605 -19.97 20.34 -15.13
CA GLY A 605 -20.13 19.39 -16.22
C GLY A 605 -21.24 18.38 -15.97
N MET A 606 -21.33 17.85 -14.74
CA MET A 606 -22.41 16.95 -14.35
C MET A 606 -23.76 17.67 -14.32
N THR A 607 -23.81 18.90 -13.81
CA THR A 607 -25.02 19.71 -13.82
C THR A 607 -25.54 19.95 -15.24
N ASN A 608 -24.66 20.30 -16.19
CA ASN A 608 -25.03 20.49 -17.58
C ASN A 608 -25.52 19.19 -18.21
N PHE A 609 -24.85 18.08 -17.94
CA PHE A 609 -25.27 16.77 -18.42
C PHE A 609 -26.68 16.40 -17.89
N MET A 610 -26.97 16.64 -16.61
CA MET A 610 -28.30 16.38 -16.04
C MET A 610 -29.41 17.22 -16.67
N LYS A 611 -29.13 18.48 -17.00
CA LYS A 611 -30.07 19.33 -17.75
C LYS A 611 -30.41 18.78 -19.14
N GLU A 612 -29.44 18.16 -19.81
CA GLU A 612 -29.62 17.55 -21.13
C GLU A 612 -30.32 16.19 -21.04
N LEU A 613 -29.94 15.37 -20.06
CA LEU A 613 -30.51 14.03 -19.79
C LEU A 613 -31.98 14.10 -19.37
N LYS A 614 -32.33 15.13 -18.59
CA LYS A 614 -33.67 15.32 -18.01
C LYS A 614 -34.17 14.05 -17.29
N PRO A 615 -33.46 13.62 -16.22
CA PRO A 615 -33.84 12.40 -15.51
C PRO A 615 -35.25 12.50 -14.95
N ASP A 616 -36.01 11.41 -15.05
CA ASP A 616 -37.38 11.29 -14.55
C ASP A 616 -37.59 10.02 -13.70
N CYS A 617 -36.58 9.20 -13.58
CA CYS A 617 -36.54 8.01 -12.74
C CYS A 617 -35.14 7.85 -12.08
N LEU A 618 -35.06 6.98 -11.06
CA LEU A 618 -33.81 6.71 -10.36
C LEU A 618 -32.76 6.07 -11.27
N GLU A 619 -33.18 5.22 -12.19
CA GLU A 619 -32.33 4.53 -13.16
C GLU A 619 -31.54 5.51 -14.02
N ASP A 620 -32.13 6.64 -14.39
CA ASP A 620 -31.43 7.71 -15.13
C ASP A 620 -30.31 8.36 -14.33
N LEU A 621 -30.55 8.56 -13.02
CA LEU A 621 -29.52 9.10 -12.13
C LEU A 621 -28.36 8.11 -11.95
N ILE A 622 -28.67 6.82 -11.80
CA ILE A 622 -27.67 5.73 -11.73
C ILE A 622 -26.86 5.68 -13.03
N ALA A 623 -27.54 5.70 -14.18
CA ALA A 623 -26.88 5.74 -15.48
C ALA A 623 -26.05 7.02 -15.66
N GLY A 624 -26.57 8.16 -15.22
CA GLY A 624 -25.88 9.45 -15.28
C GLY A 624 -24.54 9.45 -14.57
N VAL A 625 -24.49 8.97 -13.32
CA VAL A 625 -23.24 8.82 -12.54
C VAL A 625 -22.28 7.83 -13.21
N SER A 626 -22.81 6.80 -13.84
CA SER A 626 -22.00 5.77 -14.51
C SER A 626 -21.42 6.24 -15.84
N LEU A 627 -22.18 7.01 -16.61
CA LEU A 627 -21.78 7.56 -17.91
C LEU A 627 -20.77 8.71 -17.78
N TYR A 628 -20.91 9.55 -16.75
CA TYR A 628 -20.05 10.72 -16.55
C TYR A 628 -18.69 10.30 -15.95
N ARG A 629 -17.98 9.41 -16.64
CA ARG A 629 -16.63 8.93 -16.28
C ARG A 629 -15.77 8.84 -17.54
N PRO A 630 -14.44 9.01 -17.45
CA PRO A 630 -13.53 8.76 -18.56
C PRO A 630 -13.76 7.35 -19.14
N GLY A 631 -14.06 7.27 -20.42
CA GLY A 631 -14.40 6.03 -21.16
C GLY A 631 -15.88 5.98 -21.57
N PRO A 632 -16.86 5.79 -20.66
CA PRO A 632 -18.28 5.76 -21.05
C PRO A 632 -18.85 7.10 -21.49
N MET A 633 -18.17 8.20 -21.21
CA MET A 633 -18.65 9.57 -21.52
C MET A 633 -18.98 9.77 -23.00
N ASP A 634 -18.28 9.11 -23.90
CA ASP A 634 -18.55 9.15 -25.35
C ASP A 634 -19.93 8.56 -25.74
N GLN A 635 -20.55 7.76 -24.84
CA GLN A 635 -21.89 7.20 -25.05
C GLN A 635 -23.01 8.15 -24.63
N ILE A 636 -22.73 9.26 -23.95
CA ILE A 636 -23.74 10.21 -23.45
C ILE A 636 -24.69 10.70 -24.57
N PRO A 637 -24.21 11.17 -25.72
CA PRO A 637 -25.11 11.63 -26.80
C PRO A 637 -26.06 10.53 -27.30
N ARG A 638 -25.55 9.31 -27.44
CA ARG A 638 -26.34 8.14 -27.87
C ARG A 638 -27.40 7.77 -26.80
N TYR A 639 -27.00 7.75 -25.52
CA TYR A 639 -27.90 7.47 -24.42
C TYR A 639 -29.07 8.47 -24.37
N ILE A 640 -28.77 9.76 -24.45
CA ILE A 640 -29.78 10.84 -24.45
C ILE A 640 -30.71 10.72 -25.67
N SER A 641 -30.16 10.46 -26.84
CA SER A 641 -30.97 10.28 -28.07
C SER A 641 -31.92 9.10 -27.96
N ASN A 642 -31.40 7.95 -27.51
CA ASN A 642 -32.21 6.73 -27.39
C ASN A 642 -33.22 6.81 -26.23
N LYS A 643 -32.92 7.54 -25.16
CA LYS A 643 -33.88 7.82 -24.09
C LYS A 643 -35.08 8.62 -24.58
N LYS A 644 -34.86 9.59 -25.48
CA LYS A 644 -35.96 10.41 -26.07
C LYS A 644 -36.88 9.60 -26.96
N ASP A 645 -36.38 8.55 -27.57
CA ASP A 645 -37.14 7.66 -28.47
C ASP A 645 -36.75 6.19 -28.20
N PRO A 646 -37.25 5.60 -27.08
CA PRO A 646 -36.84 4.25 -26.66
C PRO A 646 -37.28 3.14 -27.64
N ASP A 647 -38.37 3.35 -28.38
CA ASP A 647 -38.92 2.37 -29.32
C ASP A 647 -38.04 2.22 -30.56
N HIS A 648 -37.30 3.25 -30.92
CA HIS A 648 -36.33 3.26 -32.03
C HIS A 648 -34.87 3.17 -31.57
N ALA A 649 -34.62 2.78 -30.31
CA ALA A 649 -33.26 2.60 -29.81
C ALA A 649 -32.51 1.52 -30.61
N VAL A 650 -31.33 1.87 -31.12
CA VAL A 650 -30.52 0.99 -31.96
C VAL A 650 -29.69 0.05 -31.10
N TYR A 651 -29.87 -1.26 -31.33
CA TYR A 651 -29.05 -2.33 -30.73
C TYR A 651 -28.09 -2.88 -31.79
N THR A 652 -26.86 -3.18 -31.42
CA THR A 652 -25.89 -3.78 -32.33
C THR A 652 -26.32 -5.17 -32.79
N HIS A 653 -27.05 -5.91 -31.95
CA HIS A 653 -27.66 -7.21 -32.24
C HIS A 653 -28.92 -7.39 -31.38
N ASP A 654 -29.92 -8.11 -31.88
CA ASP A 654 -31.21 -8.30 -31.18
C ASP A 654 -31.03 -9.06 -29.86
N SER A 655 -30.09 -9.99 -29.76
CA SER A 655 -29.75 -10.73 -28.54
C SER A 655 -29.29 -9.82 -27.38
N LEU A 656 -28.90 -8.57 -27.67
CA LEU A 656 -28.47 -7.60 -26.65
C LEU A 656 -29.68 -6.84 -26.04
N LYS A 657 -30.87 -6.90 -26.66
CA LYS A 657 -32.07 -6.18 -26.17
C LYS A 657 -32.41 -6.51 -24.71
N PRO A 658 -32.46 -7.80 -24.29
CA PRO A 658 -32.77 -8.12 -22.90
C PRO A 658 -31.82 -7.51 -21.88
N ILE A 659 -30.54 -7.40 -22.23
CA ILE A 659 -29.46 -6.91 -21.36
C ILE A 659 -29.38 -5.37 -21.36
N LEU A 660 -29.51 -4.77 -22.55
CA LEU A 660 -29.24 -3.33 -22.74
C LEU A 660 -30.52 -2.46 -22.77
N LYS A 661 -31.73 -3.05 -22.62
CA LYS A 661 -32.99 -2.30 -22.64
C LYS A 661 -33.02 -1.23 -21.53
N VAL A 662 -32.52 -1.54 -20.34
CA VAL A 662 -32.48 -0.63 -19.18
C VAL A 662 -31.57 0.58 -19.39
N THR A 663 -30.69 0.52 -20.38
CA THR A 663 -29.72 1.58 -20.75
C THR A 663 -29.88 2.02 -22.20
N TYR A 664 -31.05 1.82 -22.78
CA TYR A 664 -31.46 2.23 -24.12
C TYR A 664 -30.43 1.82 -25.22
N GLY A 665 -29.92 0.58 -25.15
CA GLY A 665 -28.97 0.04 -26.12
C GLY A 665 -27.54 0.45 -25.92
N CYS A 666 -27.21 1.17 -24.85
CA CYS A 666 -25.85 1.52 -24.47
C CYS A 666 -25.29 0.55 -23.45
N MET A 667 -24.05 0.12 -23.61
CA MET A 667 -23.33 -0.67 -22.61
C MET A 667 -22.73 0.31 -21.57
N VAL A 668 -23.31 0.32 -20.38
CA VAL A 668 -22.99 1.28 -19.30
C VAL A 668 -22.40 0.57 -18.09
N TYR A 669 -22.99 -0.57 -17.69
CA TYR A 669 -22.66 -1.26 -16.44
C TYR A 669 -21.71 -2.43 -16.66
N GLN A 670 -20.89 -2.69 -15.66
CA GLN A 670 -19.96 -3.83 -15.67
C GLN A 670 -20.71 -5.17 -15.71
N GLU A 671 -21.85 -5.26 -15.06
CA GLU A 671 -22.75 -6.40 -15.08
C GLU A 671 -23.24 -6.71 -16.50
N GLN A 672 -23.53 -5.69 -17.29
CA GLN A 672 -23.92 -5.87 -18.70
C GLN A 672 -22.81 -6.50 -19.52
N VAL A 673 -21.55 -6.12 -19.31
CA VAL A 673 -20.39 -6.77 -19.96
C VAL A 673 -20.34 -8.25 -19.61
N MET A 674 -20.49 -8.60 -18.33
CA MET A 674 -20.48 -9.99 -17.88
C MET A 674 -21.65 -10.81 -18.42
N GLN A 675 -22.86 -10.21 -18.43
CA GLN A 675 -24.06 -10.84 -18.99
C GLN A 675 -23.92 -11.08 -20.50
N ILE A 676 -23.39 -10.11 -21.25
CA ILE A 676 -23.15 -10.25 -22.70
C ILE A 676 -22.21 -11.42 -22.97
N VAL A 677 -21.10 -11.51 -22.28
CA VAL A 677 -20.10 -12.58 -22.45
C VAL A 677 -20.71 -13.94 -22.09
N ARG A 678 -21.50 -14.01 -21.02
CA ARG A 678 -22.20 -15.24 -20.61
C ARG A 678 -23.28 -15.66 -21.63
N ASP A 679 -24.17 -14.73 -21.97
CA ASP A 679 -25.39 -15.07 -22.71
C ASP A 679 -25.14 -15.28 -24.21
N LEU A 680 -24.11 -14.62 -24.79
CA LEU A 680 -23.77 -14.77 -26.19
C LEU A 680 -22.77 -15.89 -26.47
N ALA A 681 -21.78 -16.10 -25.57
CA ALA A 681 -20.70 -17.06 -25.81
C ALA A 681 -20.61 -18.18 -24.76
N GLY A 682 -21.55 -18.26 -23.82
CA GLY A 682 -21.65 -19.35 -22.84
C GLY A 682 -20.56 -19.37 -21.78
N TYR A 683 -19.95 -18.22 -21.47
CA TYR A 683 -18.97 -18.11 -20.39
C TYR A 683 -19.62 -18.35 -19.02
N SER A 684 -18.87 -18.92 -18.08
CA SER A 684 -19.25 -18.85 -16.67
C SER A 684 -19.20 -17.38 -16.18
N LEU A 685 -20.00 -17.05 -15.16
CA LEU A 685 -19.93 -15.70 -14.55
C LEU A 685 -18.55 -15.39 -13.96
N GLY A 686 -17.88 -16.41 -13.39
CA GLY A 686 -16.52 -16.28 -12.88
C GLY A 686 -15.53 -15.86 -13.97
N ARG A 687 -15.56 -16.56 -15.12
CA ARG A 687 -14.71 -16.20 -16.25
C ARG A 687 -15.10 -14.86 -16.89
N ALA A 688 -16.39 -14.54 -16.96
CA ALA A 688 -16.87 -13.24 -17.47
C ALA A 688 -16.31 -12.07 -16.64
N ASP A 689 -16.13 -12.22 -15.32
CA ASP A 689 -15.45 -11.23 -14.48
C ASP A 689 -13.98 -11.04 -14.86
N LEU A 690 -13.25 -12.11 -15.23
CA LEU A 690 -11.87 -12.01 -15.69
C LEU A 690 -11.76 -11.20 -17.00
N VAL A 691 -12.68 -11.42 -17.96
CA VAL A 691 -12.78 -10.66 -19.22
C VAL A 691 -13.03 -9.18 -18.93
N ARG A 692 -14.05 -8.88 -18.10
CA ARG A 692 -14.37 -7.51 -17.69
C ARG A 692 -13.17 -6.79 -17.06
N ARG A 693 -12.38 -7.48 -16.20
CA ARG A 693 -11.19 -6.91 -15.57
C ARG A 693 -10.07 -6.66 -16.57
N ALA A 694 -9.86 -7.58 -17.52
CA ALA A 694 -8.88 -7.41 -18.58
C ALA A 694 -9.20 -6.17 -19.43
N MET A 695 -10.48 -5.97 -19.75
CA MET A 695 -10.99 -4.79 -20.44
C MET A 695 -10.71 -3.51 -19.62
N GLY A 696 -11.07 -3.49 -18.34
CA GLY A 696 -10.86 -2.33 -17.46
C GLY A 696 -9.39 -1.98 -17.23
N LYS A 697 -8.51 -2.98 -17.20
CA LYS A 697 -7.05 -2.80 -17.07
C LYS A 697 -6.33 -2.60 -18.43
N LYS A 698 -7.06 -2.53 -19.53
CA LYS A 698 -6.56 -2.37 -20.91
C LYS A 698 -5.47 -3.38 -21.29
N LYS A 699 -5.61 -4.64 -20.85
CA LYS A 699 -4.70 -5.74 -21.17
C LYS A 699 -4.97 -6.27 -22.59
N LEU A 700 -4.40 -5.62 -23.60
CA LEU A 700 -4.69 -5.89 -25.01
C LEU A 700 -4.42 -7.33 -25.44
N GLU A 701 -3.33 -7.95 -24.97
CA GLU A 701 -2.98 -9.36 -25.29
C GLU A 701 -4.02 -10.33 -24.75
N VAL A 702 -4.49 -10.11 -23.51
CA VAL A 702 -5.54 -10.94 -22.90
C VAL A 702 -6.85 -10.76 -23.68
N MET A 703 -7.19 -9.51 -24.02
CA MET A 703 -8.42 -9.22 -24.79
C MET A 703 -8.38 -9.82 -26.19
N ALA A 704 -7.22 -9.83 -26.86
CA ALA A 704 -7.08 -10.47 -28.16
C ALA A 704 -7.31 -12.01 -28.08
N LYS A 705 -6.78 -12.65 -27.04
CA LYS A 705 -6.99 -14.06 -26.79
C LYS A 705 -8.46 -14.38 -26.47
N GLU A 706 -9.07 -13.61 -25.57
CA GLU A 706 -10.48 -13.79 -25.20
C GLU A 706 -11.44 -13.51 -26.37
N ARG A 707 -11.07 -12.61 -27.32
CA ARG A 707 -11.85 -12.39 -28.54
C ARG A 707 -11.95 -13.67 -29.40
N GLU A 708 -10.85 -14.38 -29.59
CA GLU A 708 -10.88 -15.65 -30.35
C GLU A 708 -11.73 -16.70 -29.63
N ILE A 709 -11.62 -16.80 -28.31
CA ILE A 709 -12.43 -17.73 -27.51
C ILE A 709 -13.92 -17.35 -27.55
N PHE A 710 -14.24 -16.07 -27.50
CA PHE A 710 -15.62 -15.58 -27.59
C PHE A 710 -16.28 -15.94 -28.92
N ILE A 711 -15.51 -15.95 -30.02
CA ILE A 711 -16.03 -16.22 -31.38
C ILE A 711 -16.04 -17.73 -31.69
N HIS A 712 -15.01 -18.47 -31.27
CA HIS A 712 -14.77 -19.85 -31.73
C HIS A 712 -14.94 -20.89 -30.63
N GLY A 713 -15.18 -20.46 -29.39
CA GLY A 713 -15.22 -21.36 -28.24
C GLY A 713 -13.84 -21.80 -27.77
N GLN A 714 -13.84 -22.62 -26.72
CA GLN A 714 -12.65 -23.26 -26.16
C GLN A 714 -13.00 -24.66 -25.64
N VAL A 715 -12.12 -25.61 -25.90
CA VAL A 715 -12.18 -26.97 -25.35
C VAL A 715 -10.95 -27.23 -24.47
N ASP A 716 -11.05 -28.17 -23.54
CA ASP A 716 -9.92 -28.67 -22.76
C ASP A 716 -9.09 -29.69 -23.55
N GLU A 717 -8.03 -30.20 -22.95
CA GLU A 717 -7.13 -31.19 -23.52
C GLU A 717 -7.83 -32.54 -23.86
N ASN A 718 -8.98 -32.80 -23.23
CA ASN A 718 -9.79 -33.99 -23.41
C ASN A 718 -10.94 -33.76 -24.41
N GLY A 719 -11.06 -32.59 -25.00
CA GLY A 719 -12.12 -32.23 -25.95
C GLY A 719 -13.44 -31.79 -25.32
N ASN A 720 -13.50 -31.60 -23.98
CA ASN A 720 -14.69 -31.07 -23.32
C ASN A 720 -14.80 -29.56 -23.57
N ILE A 721 -16.03 -29.11 -23.82
CA ILE A 721 -16.31 -27.69 -24.06
C ILE A 721 -16.17 -26.92 -22.75
N ILE A 722 -15.22 -25.99 -22.71
CA ILE A 722 -15.05 -25.02 -21.62
C ILE A 722 -15.90 -23.76 -21.88
N VAL A 723 -15.86 -23.26 -23.11
CA VAL A 723 -16.68 -22.16 -23.60
C VAL A 723 -17.27 -22.55 -24.95
N PRO A 724 -18.58 -22.47 -25.13
CA PRO A 724 -19.23 -22.83 -26.40
C PRO A 724 -18.82 -21.95 -27.59
N GLY A 725 -18.67 -20.64 -27.36
CA GLY A 725 -18.39 -19.64 -28.39
C GLY A 725 -19.64 -19.00 -28.98
#